data_274230f4ff309159cd2345d7e0abcbff
#
_entry.id   274230f4ff309159cd2345d7e0abcbff
#
_cell.length_a   1.000
_cell.length_b   1.000
_cell.length_c   1.000
_cell.angle_alpha   90.00
_cell.angle_beta   90.00
_cell.angle_gamma   90.00
#
_symmetry.space_group_name_H-M   'P 1'
#
loop_
_entity.id
_entity.type
_entity.pdbx_description
1 polymer ?
#
loop_
_entity_poly.entity_id
_entity_poly.type
_entity_poly.pdbx_seq_one_letter_code
_entity_poly.pdbx_strand_id
1 'polypeptide(L)'
;MKPSKIIATLIAATLLIPGAALAKKTTITLIELNDLHAHLVPHLDVVNDGNGGATVATRGGLTRIATLVKQIRADNPNSALMNIGDTFHGGAEAFFTVGNAIADPVNALGIDVGVPGNWDFYYSPPMFRARFGQIDTNQFTDIFTVSVPFMASDVEIKRPNYVNLGANMADIMDPFFPEDFLPATHMMDIGGIKVGFIGLTSDIVADMHDFLAQGFDFAQGITAHKDLVNEHATDLRSQGADIVVVMSELGIHKTKEIAEVADPGVDVFFAAHTHEATFTPIVVEYADNTTTLVVEAGNDGYLGRMDITVDKKRRSSKVIARNWTLLDVDDSVAEDPEMLALVETARAPFFGDNVALIAPPPFFIQTLNQSLDTVIGHTETLIDRKDAFESTFNNGWTDALRRETGTQVAFTPGFRMSNAIAGTGYEFEDATFATGEVTMEDAFRFFPMLYGIATGETNGQHLRGIIENVMKRTFSSEAFNHLGGWNYGFSGLDIEVNLAAGDGRRVQSLTYSDTKAPVGLTDTITITGCQRLPIDDADTLCAYPGFENVSAYTAPFLGEEATTLDLFVHMLGEDTLNGNRVSMTDTSNTPMWPATEFIQPIDGVGPGAPAHDGNDCGYFGFCTNPDDTSGFGGFSIFGFGM
;
A
#
# COMPACT_ATOMS: atom_id res chain seq x y z
N MET A 1 -6.13 2.90 104.08
CA MET A 1 -5.23 2.16 103.19
C MET A 1 -5.94 2.01 101.84
N LYS A 2 -5.50 2.69 100.82
CA LYS A 2 -6.06 2.63 99.45
C LYS A 2 -5.17 1.77 98.58
N PRO A 3 -5.67 0.87 97.69
CA PRO A 3 -4.84 0.14 96.78
C PRO A 3 -4.63 0.96 95.52
N SER A 4 -3.38 1.03 95.06
CA SER A 4 -2.93 1.65 93.78
C SER A 4 -3.28 0.76 92.62
N LYS A 5 -3.89 1.39 91.59
CA LYS A 5 -4.15 0.76 90.29
C LYS A 5 -2.92 0.88 89.40
N ILE A 6 -2.39 -0.26 88.98
CA ILE A 6 -1.36 -0.37 87.92
C ILE A 6 -2.09 -0.36 86.59
N ILE A 7 -1.87 0.67 85.78
CA ILE A 7 -2.31 0.72 84.36
C ILE A 7 -1.22 0.08 83.47
N ALA A 8 -1.52 -1.07 82.91
CA ALA A 8 -0.68 -1.70 81.92
C ALA A 8 -1.02 -1.10 80.53
N THR A 9 -0.09 -0.34 79.98
CA THR A 9 -0.18 0.19 78.56
C THR A 9 0.21 -0.90 77.60
N LEU A 10 -0.76 -1.43 76.87
CA LEU A 10 -0.49 -2.33 75.69
C LEU A 10 -0.03 -1.49 74.51
N ILE A 11 1.23 -1.60 74.10
CA ILE A 11 1.74 -1.07 72.86
C ILE A 11 1.41 -2.09 71.79
N ALA A 12 0.41 -1.80 70.92
CA ALA A 12 0.13 -2.56 69.73
C ALA A 12 1.17 -2.19 68.63
N ALA A 13 2.15 -3.06 68.42
CA ALA A 13 3.04 -2.97 67.30
C ALA A 13 2.31 -3.40 66.01
N THR A 14 1.87 -2.42 65.21
CA THR A 14 1.38 -2.66 63.85
C THR A 14 2.54 -3.09 62.99
N LEU A 15 2.65 -4.38 62.72
CA LEU A 15 3.48 -4.94 61.68
C LEU A 15 2.93 -4.45 60.32
N LEU A 16 3.56 -3.43 59.75
CA LEU A 16 3.43 -3.10 58.32
C LEU A 16 4.00 -4.28 57.53
N ILE A 17 3.13 -5.20 57.15
CA ILE A 17 3.45 -6.18 56.10
C ILE A 17 3.61 -5.35 54.80
N PRO A 18 4.80 -5.32 54.19
CA PRO A 18 4.90 -4.72 52.89
C PRO A 18 3.96 -5.52 51.97
N GLY A 19 2.88 -4.88 51.55
CA GLY A 19 1.96 -5.47 50.57
C GLY A 19 2.81 -5.92 49.38
N ALA A 20 2.86 -7.22 49.16
CA ALA A 20 3.39 -7.74 47.92
C ALA A 20 2.60 -7.05 46.82
N ALA A 21 3.27 -6.18 46.06
CA ALA A 21 2.67 -5.59 44.88
C ALA A 21 2.33 -6.77 43.97
N LEU A 22 1.05 -7.11 43.91
CA LEU A 22 0.55 -8.10 42.97
C LEU A 22 0.95 -7.64 41.60
N ALA A 23 1.61 -8.53 40.84
CA ALA A 23 1.94 -8.29 39.44
C ALA A 23 0.65 -7.89 38.71
N LYS A 24 0.62 -6.66 38.17
CA LYS A 24 -0.54 -6.17 37.45
C LYS A 24 -0.43 -6.63 36.01
N LYS A 25 -1.27 -7.57 35.60
CA LYS A 25 -1.44 -7.88 34.18
C LYS A 25 -2.24 -6.76 33.54
N THR A 26 -1.71 -6.19 32.48
CA THR A 26 -2.38 -5.14 31.71
C THR A 26 -2.40 -5.57 30.25
N THR A 27 -3.55 -5.50 29.63
CA THR A 27 -3.68 -5.68 28.17
C THR A 27 -3.77 -4.30 27.53
N ILE A 28 -2.95 -4.08 26.52
CA ILE A 28 -3.05 -2.94 25.62
C ILE A 28 -3.50 -3.42 24.26
N THR A 29 -4.09 -2.54 23.47
CA THR A 29 -4.48 -2.81 22.09
C THR A 29 -3.76 -1.85 21.14
N LEU A 30 -3.03 -2.37 20.18
CA LEU A 30 -2.51 -1.61 19.04
C LEU A 30 -3.42 -1.85 17.85
N ILE A 31 -3.87 -0.77 17.24
CA ILE A 31 -4.77 -0.79 16.09
C ILE A 31 -3.94 -0.38 14.88
N GLU A 32 -3.95 -1.18 13.84
CA GLU A 32 -3.23 -0.93 12.59
C GLU A 32 -4.20 -0.51 11.50
N LEU A 33 -3.94 0.66 10.94
CA LEU A 33 -4.50 1.17 9.69
C LEU A 33 -3.34 1.41 8.74
N ASN A 34 -3.43 0.94 7.51
CA ASN A 34 -2.41 1.11 6.49
C ASN A 34 -3.03 1.24 5.10
N ASP A 35 -2.27 1.78 4.16
CA ASP A 35 -2.60 1.83 2.73
C ASP A 35 -4.03 2.33 2.47
N LEU A 36 -4.38 3.47 3.09
CA LEU A 36 -5.72 4.07 2.97
C LEU A 36 -6.00 4.57 1.55
N HIS A 37 -4.96 5.01 0.82
CA HIS A 37 -5.04 5.55 -0.53
C HIS A 37 -6.20 6.51 -0.78
N ALA A 38 -6.44 7.40 0.19
CA ALA A 38 -7.49 8.41 0.16
C ALA A 38 -8.92 7.86 -0.01
N HIS A 39 -9.17 6.60 0.31
CA HIS A 39 -10.50 5.99 0.25
C HIS A 39 -11.39 6.52 1.40
N LEU A 40 -12.04 7.65 1.15
CA LEU A 40 -12.91 8.30 2.13
C LEU A 40 -14.24 7.56 2.32
N VAL A 41 -14.73 6.92 1.26
CA VAL A 41 -16.03 6.23 1.23
C VAL A 41 -15.85 4.74 0.92
N PRO A 42 -16.79 3.90 1.34
CA PRO A 42 -16.81 2.51 0.93
C PRO A 42 -16.78 2.37 -0.59
N HIS A 43 -16.09 1.37 -1.07
CA HIS A 43 -15.95 1.07 -2.50
C HIS A 43 -16.06 -0.43 -2.75
N LEU A 44 -16.30 -0.82 -4.00
CA LEU A 44 -16.25 -2.22 -4.39
C LEU A 44 -14.80 -2.70 -4.41
N ASP A 45 -14.56 -3.86 -3.87
CA ASP A 45 -13.27 -4.53 -3.90
C ASP A 45 -13.45 -6.03 -4.15
N VAL A 46 -12.40 -6.65 -4.64
CA VAL A 46 -12.35 -8.09 -4.85
C VAL A 46 -11.83 -8.74 -3.59
N VAL A 47 -12.58 -9.69 -3.07
CA VAL A 47 -12.27 -10.37 -1.82
C VAL A 47 -12.36 -11.87 -1.98
N ASN A 48 -11.70 -12.61 -1.11
CA ASN A 48 -11.84 -14.05 -1.06
C ASN A 48 -13.24 -14.44 -0.55
N ASP A 49 -13.86 -15.41 -1.19
CA ASP A 49 -15.20 -15.93 -0.83
C ASP A 49 -15.17 -16.95 0.32
N GLY A 50 -13.99 -17.24 0.87
CA GLY A 50 -13.80 -18.25 1.92
C GLY A 50 -13.86 -19.71 1.44
N ASN A 51 -14.07 -19.94 0.15
CA ASN A 51 -14.18 -21.28 -0.44
C ASN A 51 -13.07 -21.57 -1.47
N GLY A 52 -12.09 -20.69 -1.55
CA GLY A 52 -11.00 -20.74 -2.54
C GLY A 52 -11.37 -20.10 -3.87
N GLY A 53 -12.37 -19.24 -3.87
CA GLY A 53 -12.77 -18.38 -4.97
C GLY A 53 -12.73 -16.91 -4.55
N ALA A 54 -13.05 -16.04 -5.49
CA ALA A 54 -13.14 -14.60 -5.25
C ALA A 54 -14.54 -14.09 -5.56
N THR A 55 -14.94 -13.07 -4.84
CA THR A 55 -16.20 -12.36 -5.03
C THR A 55 -15.97 -10.86 -4.91
N VAL A 56 -16.96 -10.06 -5.27
CA VAL A 56 -16.92 -8.61 -5.07
C VAL A 56 -17.76 -8.28 -3.84
N ALA A 57 -17.21 -7.40 -3.01
CA ALA A 57 -17.90 -6.90 -1.83
C ALA A 57 -17.60 -5.42 -1.64
N THR A 58 -18.49 -4.71 -0.95
CA THR A 58 -18.23 -3.34 -0.52
C THR A 58 -17.27 -3.36 0.66
N ARG A 59 -16.15 -2.67 0.53
CA ARG A 59 -15.08 -2.62 1.52
C ARG A 59 -14.66 -1.19 1.82
N GLY A 60 -13.94 -1.03 2.92
CA GLY A 60 -13.25 0.20 3.27
C GLY A 60 -14.14 1.39 3.64
N GLY A 61 -13.53 2.55 3.51
CA GLY A 61 -14.11 3.84 3.83
C GLY A 61 -13.87 4.29 5.27
N LEU A 62 -13.43 5.55 5.42
CA LEU A 62 -13.11 6.13 6.74
C LEU A 62 -14.29 6.14 7.70
N THR A 63 -15.51 6.22 7.18
CA THR A 63 -16.75 6.22 7.99
C THR A 63 -16.95 4.93 8.77
N ARG A 64 -16.64 3.78 8.15
CA ARG A 64 -16.69 2.46 8.78
C ARG A 64 -15.48 2.22 9.69
N ILE A 65 -14.29 2.61 9.23
CA ILE A 65 -13.05 2.55 10.03
C ILE A 65 -13.24 3.31 11.35
N ALA A 66 -13.82 4.51 11.31
CA ALA A 66 -14.08 5.30 12.52
C ALA A 66 -14.99 4.57 13.52
N THR A 67 -16.01 3.86 13.05
CA THR A 67 -16.87 3.04 13.89
C THR A 67 -16.07 1.94 14.59
N LEU A 68 -15.27 1.18 13.85
CA LEU A 68 -14.46 0.10 14.44
C LEU A 68 -13.43 0.64 15.44
N VAL A 69 -12.73 1.74 15.11
CA VAL A 69 -11.78 2.39 16.02
C VAL A 69 -12.47 2.82 17.32
N LYS A 70 -13.65 3.46 17.24
CA LYS A 70 -14.44 3.85 18.41
C LYS A 70 -14.86 2.65 19.24
N GLN A 71 -15.28 1.55 18.62
CA GLN A 71 -15.64 0.29 19.29
C GLN A 71 -14.44 -0.31 20.02
N ILE A 72 -13.30 -0.47 19.34
CA ILE A 72 -12.09 -1.04 19.94
C ILE A 72 -11.63 -0.19 21.14
N ARG A 73 -11.65 1.13 21.01
CA ARG A 73 -11.29 2.05 22.11
C ARG A 73 -12.28 1.99 23.29
N ALA A 74 -13.56 1.75 23.01
CA ALA A 74 -14.57 1.55 24.04
C ALA A 74 -14.36 0.21 24.79
N ASP A 75 -13.98 -0.84 24.06
CA ASP A 75 -13.69 -2.16 24.64
C ASP A 75 -12.40 -2.13 25.47
N ASN A 76 -11.36 -1.49 24.97
CA ASN A 76 -10.10 -1.31 25.67
C ASN A 76 -9.56 0.13 25.53
N PRO A 77 -9.79 0.99 26.54
CA PRO A 77 -9.27 2.36 26.51
C PRO A 77 -7.73 2.45 26.56
N ASN A 78 -7.03 1.35 26.89
CA ASN A 78 -5.59 1.29 26.78
C ASN A 78 -5.20 0.88 25.34
N SER A 79 -5.49 1.74 24.37
CA SER A 79 -5.23 1.47 22.96
C SER A 79 -4.51 2.64 22.29
N ALA A 80 -3.80 2.33 21.19
CA ALA A 80 -3.23 3.31 20.27
C ALA A 80 -3.58 2.92 18.84
N LEU A 81 -3.89 3.91 18.00
CA LEU A 81 -4.11 3.77 16.57
C LEU A 81 -2.85 4.18 15.83
N MET A 82 -2.32 3.28 15.06
CA MET A 82 -1.18 3.47 14.16
C MET A 82 -1.68 3.68 12.74
N ASN A 83 -1.02 4.56 11.98
CA ASN A 83 -1.23 4.73 10.54
C ASN A 83 0.08 4.45 9.80
N ILE A 84 0.12 3.40 9.01
CA ILE A 84 1.34 2.95 8.34
C ILE A 84 1.19 3.17 6.84
N GLY A 85 1.53 4.39 6.43
CA GLY A 85 1.77 4.78 5.05
C GLY A 85 0.60 4.93 4.10
N ASP A 86 0.92 5.43 2.95
CA ASP A 86 0.10 5.60 1.75
C ASP A 86 -1.31 6.18 2.02
N THR A 87 -1.32 7.29 2.72
CA THR A 87 -2.56 7.88 3.27
C THR A 87 -3.17 8.91 2.34
N PHE A 88 -2.35 9.87 1.86
CA PHE A 88 -2.82 11.12 1.26
C PHE A 88 -2.87 11.09 -0.27
N HIS A 89 -2.64 9.96 -0.88
CA HIS A 89 -2.64 9.76 -2.32
C HIS A 89 -3.62 8.66 -2.73
N GLY A 90 -4.36 8.91 -3.80
CA GLY A 90 -5.41 8.04 -4.36
C GLY A 90 -6.70 8.82 -4.62
N GLY A 91 -7.37 8.55 -5.72
CA GLY A 91 -8.62 9.20 -6.10
C GLY A 91 -8.54 10.69 -6.44
N ALA A 92 -9.65 11.25 -6.88
CA ALA A 92 -9.76 12.63 -7.34
C ALA A 92 -9.59 13.63 -6.19
N GLU A 93 -10.17 13.36 -5.04
CA GLU A 93 -10.16 14.26 -3.89
C GLU A 93 -8.74 14.58 -3.43
N ALA A 94 -7.90 13.54 -3.37
CA ALA A 94 -6.49 13.72 -3.05
C ALA A 94 -5.74 14.39 -4.18
N PHE A 95 -5.98 13.98 -5.43
CA PHE A 95 -5.29 14.51 -6.60
C PHE A 95 -5.49 16.02 -6.78
N PHE A 96 -6.72 16.50 -6.77
CA PHE A 96 -7.04 17.94 -6.98
C PHE A 96 -6.73 18.83 -5.79
N THR A 97 -6.45 18.27 -4.62
CA THR A 97 -6.15 19.03 -3.40
C THR A 97 -4.76 18.74 -2.83
N VAL A 98 -3.93 18.01 -3.58
CA VAL A 98 -2.62 17.51 -3.11
C VAL A 98 -2.71 16.83 -1.74
N GLY A 99 -3.78 16.05 -1.53
CA GLY A 99 -4.06 15.33 -0.28
C GLY A 99 -4.75 16.15 0.81
N ASN A 100 -5.04 17.45 0.62
CA ASN A 100 -5.64 18.27 1.68
C ASN A 100 -7.07 17.90 2.03
N ALA A 101 -7.86 17.40 1.08
CA ALA A 101 -9.23 16.94 1.34
C ALA A 101 -9.26 15.76 2.33
N ILE A 102 -8.19 14.98 2.36
CA ILE A 102 -8.07 13.77 3.19
C ILE A 102 -7.68 14.12 4.64
N ALA A 103 -6.99 15.25 4.84
CA ALA A 103 -6.35 15.55 6.11
C ALA A 103 -7.33 15.71 7.29
N ASP A 104 -8.44 16.42 7.12
CA ASP A 104 -9.39 16.63 8.21
C ASP A 104 -10.09 15.34 8.63
N PRO A 105 -10.62 14.49 7.70
CA PRO A 105 -11.16 13.18 8.04
C PRO A 105 -10.14 12.25 8.72
N VAL A 106 -8.91 12.18 8.22
CA VAL A 106 -7.84 11.37 8.81
C VAL A 106 -7.48 11.86 10.22
N ASN A 107 -7.32 13.16 10.39
CA ASN A 107 -7.03 13.74 11.70
C ASN A 107 -8.16 13.47 12.74
N ALA A 108 -9.40 13.38 12.28
CA ALA A 108 -10.54 13.08 13.15
C ALA A 108 -10.60 11.63 13.65
N LEU A 109 -9.89 10.68 13.02
CA LEU A 109 -9.74 9.31 13.53
C LEU A 109 -9.01 9.27 14.87
N GLY A 110 -8.20 10.29 15.17
CA GLY A 110 -7.39 10.33 16.38
C GLY A 110 -6.24 9.33 16.32
N ILE A 111 -5.50 9.32 15.23
CA ILE A 111 -4.27 8.53 15.08
C ILE A 111 -3.25 9.03 16.12
N ASP A 112 -2.53 8.10 16.73
CA ASP A 112 -1.55 8.40 17.78
C ASP A 112 -0.14 8.51 17.23
N VAL A 113 0.21 7.67 16.25
CA VAL A 113 1.53 7.64 15.61
C VAL A 113 1.42 7.10 14.18
N GLY A 114 2.26 7.58 13.28
CA GLY A 114 2.26 7.15 11.88
C GLY A 114 3.65 7.02 11.25
N VAL A 115 3.66 6.51 10.04
CA VAL A 115 4.82 6.42 9.13
C VAL A 115 4.32 6.83 7.74
N PRO A 116 4.99 7.70 6.99
CA PRO A 116 4.62 7.99 5.60
C PRO A 116 4.95 6.81 4.67
N GLY A 117 4.11 6.61 3.65
CA GLY A 117 4.36 5.65 2.58
C GLY A 117 5.00 6.27 1.34
N ASN A 118 5.28 5.44 0.34
CA ASN A 118 5.91 5.92 -0.91
C ASN A 118 5.01 6.85 -1.74
N TRP A 119 3.70 6.64 -1.74
CA TRP A 119 2.76 7.50 -2.46
C TRP A 119 2.53 8.84 -1.76
N ASP A 120 2.83 8.98 -0.47
CA ASP A 120 2.80 10.25 0.23
C ASP A 120 3.86 11.24 -0.29
N PHE A 121 4.91 10.75 -0.98
CA PHE A 121 5.91 11.58 -1.68
C PHE A 121 5.44 12.07 -3.05
N TYR A 122 4.34 11.54 -3.60
CA TYR A 122 3.92 11.80 -4.97
C TYR A 122 3.77 13.28 -5.32
N TYR A 123 3.29 14.10 -4.40
CA TYR A 123 3.04 15.52 -4.65
C TYR A 123 4.29 16.40 -4.69
N SER A 124 5.46 15.88 -4.55
CA SER A 124 6.79 16.49 -4.61
C SER A 124 7.49 16.59 -3.25
N PRO A 125 8.82 16.64 -3.25
CA PRO A 125 9.62 16.79 -2.03
C PRO A 125 9.26 18.03 -1.18
N PRO A 126 9.02 19.24 -1.75
CA PRO A 126 8.59 20.38 -0.95
C PRO A 126 7.25 20.17 -0.24
N MET A 127 6.28 19.52 -0.91
CA MET A 127 4.98 19.25 -0.32
C MET A 127 5.05 18.15 0.74
N PHE A 128 5.89 17.13 0.53
CA PHE A 128 6.18 16.12 1.53
C PHE A 128 6.78 16.73 2.80
N ARG A 129 7.80 17.59 2.65
CA ARG A 129 8.39 18.31 3.77
C ARG A 129 7.37 19.16 4.51
N ALA A 130 6.52 19.86 3.79
CA ALA A 130 5.46 20.66 4.40
C ALA A 130 4.45 19.82 5.18
N ARG A 131 4.10 18.64 4.68
CA ARG A 131 3.10 17.78 5.33
C ARG A 131 3.66 17.03 6.53
N PHE A 132 4.82 16.41 6.42
CA PHE A 132 5.33 15.45 7.39
C PHE A 132 6.48 15.97 8.25
N GLY A 133 7.22 16.98 7.79
CA GLY A 133 8.40 17.48 8.50
C GLY A 133 8.10 17.94 9.92
N GLN A 134 9.04 17.69 10.82
CA GLN A 134 8.95 18.20 12.17
C GLN A 134 8.97 19.73 12.14
N ILE A 135 8.02 20.33 12.86
CA ILE A 135 8.07 21.74 13.24
C ILE A 135 8.16 21.76 14.75
N ASP A 136 8.93 22.69 15.28
CA ASP A 136 8.99 22.96 16.72
C ASP A 136 7.57 22.92 17.30
N THR A 137 7.35 22.01 18.23
CA THR A 137 6.04 21.74 18.87
C THR A 137 5.39 22.97 19.51
N ASN A 138 6.12 24.07 19.62
CA ASN A 138 5.61 25.36 20.09
C ASN A 138 5.03 26.23 18.96
N GLN A 139 5.12 25.81 17.70
CA GLN A 139 4.61 26.53 16.53
C GLN A 139 3.79 25.61 15.60
N PHE A 140 2.96 24.76 16.19
CA PHE A 140 2.09 23.89 15.42
C PHE A 140 1.09 24.76 14.63
N THR A 141 1.36 24.96 13.36
CA THR A 141 0.36 25.46 12.41
C THR A 141 -0.18 24.26 11.66
N ASP A 142 -1.49 24.04 11.70
CA ASP A 142 -2.16 22.95 10.98
C ASP A 142 -2.01 23.07 9.45
N ILE A 143 -1.55 24.21 8.99
CA ILE A 143 -1.42 24.56 7.57
C ILE A 143 -0.02 25.13 7.33
N PHE A 144 0.65 24.59 6.33
CA PHE A 144 1.94 25.09 5.85
C PHE A 144 1.81 25.58 4.40
N THR A 145 2.35 26.77 4.11
CA THR A 145 2.30 27.33 2.76
C THR A 145 3.59 27.03 2.02
N VAL A 146 3.48 26.36 0.87
CA VAL A 146 4.60 25.99 0.02
C VAL A 146 4.59 26.85 -1.23
N SER A 147 5.69 27.59 -1.43
CA SER A 147 5.97 28.25 -2.71
C SER A 147 6.63 27.26 -3.66
N VAL A 148 5.89 26.80 -4.65
CA VAL A 148 6.43 25.90 -5.66
C VAL A 148 7.01 26.72 -6.80
N PRO A 149 8.27 26.55 -7.21
CA PRO A 149 8.97 27.44 -8.14
C PRO A 149 8.31 27.66 -9.51
N PHE A 150 7.36 26.80 -9.88
CA PHE A 150 6.68 26.87 -11.18
C PHE A 150 5.18 27.19 -11.07
N MET A 151 4.69 27.51 -9.87
CA MET A 151 3.29 27.84 -9.63
C MET A 151 3.05 29.35 -9.54
N ALA A 152 1.89 29.78 -10.02
CA ALA A 152 1.48 31.17 -9.93
C ALA A 152 0.98 31.59 -8.53
N SER A 153 0.83 30.65 -7.61
CA SER A 153 0.35 30.85 -6.25
C SER A 153 0.95 29.83 -5.28
N ASP A 154 1.07 30.25 -4.03
CA ASP A 154 1.45 29.37 -2.94
C ASP A 154 0.36 28.30 -2.70
N VAL A 155 0.77 27.08 -2.35
CA VAL A 155 -0.13 25.98 -2.00
C VAL A 155 -0.14 25.80 -0.49
N GLU A 156 -1.31 25.85 0.10
CA GLU A 156 -1.50 25.48 1.51
C GLU A 156 -1.49 23.96 1.64
N ILE A 157 -0.71 23.43 2.59
CA ILE A 157 -0.63 22.01 2.89
C ILE A 157 -1.12 21.78 4.31
N LYS A 158 -2.22 21.01 4.44
CA LYS A 158 -2.72 20.54 5.72
C LYS A 158 -1.87 19.38 6.24
N ARG A 159 -1.68 19.33 7.55
CA ARG A 159 -0.78 18.40 8.22
C ARG A 159 -1.51 17.33 9.02
N PRO A 160 -0.94 16.13 9.15
CA PRO A 160 -1.33 15.18 10.17
C PRO A 160 -1.15 15.78 11.58
N ASN A 161 -2.09 15.52 12.47
CA ASN A 161 -2.03 15.97 13.88
C ASN A 161 -1.37 14.93 14.81
N TYR A 162 -0.64 14.00 14.26
CA TYR A 162 0.08 12.93 14.96
C TYR A 162 1.55 12.88 14.54
N VAL A 163 2.37 12.22 15.36
CA VAL A 163 3.81 12.07 15.10
C VAL A 163 4.01 11.07 13.96
N ASN A 164 4.79 11.45 12.94
CA ASN A 164 5.23 10.57 11.87
C ASN A 164 6.69 10.19 12.08
N LEU A 165 7.01 8.90 11.87
CA LEU A 165 8.32 8.32 12.10
C LEU A 165 9.00 7.92 10.78
N GLY A 166 10.37 7.91 10.77
CA GLY A 166 11.13 7.52 9.60
C GLY A 166 12.61 7.31 9.92
N ALA A 167 12.93 6.21 10.62
CA ALA A 167 14.30 5.89 11.04
C ALA A 167 15.26 5.63 9.88
N ASN A 168 14.75 5.21 8.73
CA ASN A 168 15.52 4.84 7.56
C ASN A 168 15.62 5.95 6.50
N MET A 169 15.24 7.18 6.84
CA MET A 169 15.25 8.32 5.91
C MET A 169 15.97 9.53 6.52
N ALA A 170 16.76 10.23 5.70
CA ALA A 170 17.39 11.48 6.05
C ALA A 170 17.02 12.57 5.03
N ASP A 171 16.80 13.82 5.48
CA ASP A 171 16.68 14.98 4.60
C ASP A 171 18.05 15.61 4.40
N ILE A 172 18.73 15.27 3.32
CA ILE A 172 20.09 15.77 3.00
C ILE A 172 20.11 17.22 2.53
N MET A 173 18.95 17.86 2.37
CA MET A 173 18.85 19.29 2.11
C MET A 173 18.95 20.12 3.39
N ASP A 174 18.75 19.53 4.57
CA ASP A 174 19.03 20.16 5.84
C ASP A 174 20.52 19.98 6.20
N PRO A 175 21.35 21.04 6.13
CA PRO A 175 22.78 20.92 6.37
C PRO A 175 23.14 20.80 7.86
N PHE A 176 22.17 20.97 8.76
CA PHE A 176 22.42 21.00 10.20
C PHE A 176 21.91 19.74 10.90
N PHE A 177 20.75 19.19 10.47
CA PHE A 177 20.10 18.06 11.12
C PHE A 177 19.43 17.13 10.08
N PRO A 178 20.21 16.51 9.20
CA PRO A 178 19.64 15.71 8.10
C PRO A 178 18.83 14.48 8.59
N GLU A 179 19.17 13.96 9.77
CA GLU A 179 18.52 12.79 10.36
C GLU A 179 17.32 13.13 11.25
N ASP A 180 17.07 14.42 11.49
CA ASP A 180 16.00 14.88 12.40
C ASP A 180 14.71 15.27 11.66
N PHE A 181 14.61 15.03 10.36
CA PHE A 181 13.43 15.40 9.56
C PHE A 181 12.17 14.67 10.05
N LEU A 182 12.25 13.36 10.24
CA LEU A 182 11.28 12.56 10.95
C LEU A 182 11.96 11.88 12.14
N PRO A 183 11.34 11.85 13.34
CA PRO A 183 11.92 11.10 14.45
C PRO A 183 11.99 9.61 14.08
N ALA A 184 13.08 8.97 14.45
CA ALA A 184 13.24 7.53 14.24
C ALA A 184 12.28 6.72 15.13
N THR A 185 12.00 7.24 16.33
CA THR A 185 11.24 6.51 17.37
C THR A 185 10.28 7.42 18.11
N HIS A 186 9.27 6.81 18.72
CA HIS A 186 8.34 7.47 19.65
C HIS A 186 8.03 6.58 20.85
N MET A 187 7.93 7.16 22.04
CA MET A 187 7.59 6.43 23.27
C MET A 187 6.24 6.89 23.80
N MET A 188 5.31 5.96 23.98
CA MET A 188 3.99 6.24 24.56
C MET A 188 3.76 5.43 25.85
N ASP A 189 3.00 5.98 26.79
CA ASP A 189 2.45 5.25 27.94
C ASP A 189 1.00 4.88 27.67
N ILE A 190 0.75 3.60 27.45
CA ILE A 190 -0.59 3.06 27.17
C ILE A 190 -1.04 2.22 28.37
N GLY A 191 -1.89 2.79 29.22
CA GLY A 191 -2.39 2.09 30.42
C GLY A 191 -1.33 1.72 31.45
N GLY A 192 -0.22 2.46 31.52
CA GLY A 192 0.92 2.21 32.37
C GLY A 192 1.96 1.26 31.79
N ILE A 193 1.80 0.88 30.53
CA ILE A 193 2.78 0.12 29.72
C ILE A 193 3.47 1.10 28.78
N LYS A 194 4.79 1.16 28.85
CA LYS A 194 5.60 1.97 27.93
C LYS A 194 5.80 1.20 26.63
N VAL A 195 5.29 1.73 25.54
CA VAL A 195 5.43 1.19 24.20
C VAL A 195 6.38 2.08 23.41
N GLY A 196 7.47 1.52 22.92
CA GLY A 196 8.38 2.18 22.00
C GLY A 196 8.05 1.79 20.56
N PHE A 197 7.89 2.79 19.70
CA PHE A 197 7.61 2.66 18.28
C PHE A 197 8.87 3.01 17.49
N ILE A 198 9.21 2.20 16.49
CA ILE A 198 10.25 2.46 15.49
C ILE A 198 9.53 2.58 14.15
N GLY A 199 9.77 3.63 13.38
CA GLY A 199 9.15 3.81 12.06
C GLY A 199 10.14 3.58 10.94
N LEU A 200 9.75 2.79 9.94
CA LEU A 200 10.50 2.59 8.69
C LEU A 200 9.58 3.02 7.53
N THR A 201 9.92 4.13 6.88
CA THR A 201 9.23 4.58 5.67
C THR A 201 9.67 3.76 4.46
N SER A 202 8.97 3.88 3.34
CA SER A 202 9.26 3.13 2.13
C SER A 202 10.62 3.51 1.54
N ASP A 203 11.43 2.49 1.22
CA ASP A 203 12.77 2.64 0.63
C ASP A 203 12.77 2.73 -0.90
N ILE A 204 11.59 2.52 -1.54
CA ILE A 204 11.47 2.48 -3.00
C ILE A 204 11.19 3.84 -3.66
N VAL A 205 11.12 4.91 -2.89
CA VAL A 205 10.76 6.25 -3.43
C VAL A 205 11.70 6.67 -4.57
N ALA A 206 12.99 6.38 -4.46
CA ALA A 206 13.97 6.65 -5.52
C ALA A 206 13.74 5.78 -6.77
N ASP A 207 13.26 4.55 -6.59
CA ASP A 207 12.89 3.65 -7.70
C ASP A 207 11.60 4.08 -8.42
N MET A 208 10.73 4.84 -7.74
CA MET A 208 9.54 5.41 -8.38
C MET A 208 9.93 6.52 -9.36
N HIS A 209 10.73 7.46 -8.91
CA HIS A 209 11.32 8.52 -9.72
C HIS A 209 12.32 9.35 -8.89
N ASP A 210 13.49 9.65 -9.45
CA ASP A 210 14.54 10.45 -8.81
C ASP A 210 14.04 11.80 -8.27
N PHE A 211 13.10 12.44 -8.97
CA PHE A 211 12.52 13.71 -8.51
C PHE A 211 11.78 13.57 -7.18
N LEU A 212 11.07 12.47 -6.95
CA LEU A 212 10.30 12.25 -5.72
C LEU A 212 11.21 12.04 -4.51
N ALA A 213 12.38 11.45 -4.74
CA ALA A 213 13.40 11.26 -3.71
C ALA A 213 14.35 12.46 -3.56
N GLN A 214 14.19 13.52 -4.38
CA GLN A 214 15.16 14.62 -4.41
C GLN A 214 15.34 15.30 -3.06
N GLY A 215 16.58 15.22 -2.57
CA GLY A 215 16.97 15.77 -1.27
C GLY A 215 16.67 14.86 -0.09
N PHE A 216 16.27 13.61 -0.34
CA PHE A 216 16.17 12.57 0.67
C PHE A 216 17.16 11.45 0.38
N ASP A 217 17.66 10.82 1.43
CA ASP A 217 18.47 9.61 1.38
C ASP A 217 17.77 8.52 2.18
N PHE A 218 17.73 7.31 1.65
CA PHE A 218 17.05 6.17 2.24
C PHE A 218 18.04 5.05 2.51
N ALA A 219 17.97 4.45 3.69
CA ALA A 219 18.72 3.23 3.98
C ALA A 219 18.32 2.12 3.00
N GLN A 220 19.28 1.39 2.48
CA GLN A 220 19.07 0.38 1.47
C GLN A 220 19.51 -1.00 1.93
N GLY A 221 18.72 -2.01 1.59
CA GLY A 221 19.03 -3.40 1.82
C GLY A 221 18.89 -3.86 3.27
N ILE A 222 18.88 -5.17 3.44
CA ILE A 222 18.57 -5.83 4.71
C ILE A 222 19.50 -5.44 5.86
N THR A 223 20.81 -5.27 5.58
CA THR A 223 21.79 -4.99 6.64
C THR A 223 21.57 -3.62 7.27
N ALA A 224 21.32 -2.58 6.46
CA ALA A 224 21.09 -1.24 6.97
C ALA A 224 19.81 -1.19 7.83
N HIS A 225 18.71 -1.77 7.35
CA HIS A 225 17.46 -1.81 8.09
C HIS A 225 17.57 -2.63 9.39
N LYS A 226 18.24 -3.78 9.34
CA LYS A 226 18.49 -4.58 10.54
C LYS A 226 19.28 -3.78 11.59
N ASP A 227 20.35 -3.10 11.18
CA ASP A 227 21.20 -2.35 12.10
C ASP A 227 20.41 -1.19 12.75
N LEU A 228 19.58 -0.46 11.98
CA LEU A 228 18.67 0.57 12.50
C LEU A 228 17.67 -0.01 13.52
N VAL A 229 17.02 -1.12 13.20
CA VAL A 229 16.06 -1.76 14.10
C VAL A 229 16.72 -2.19 15.40
N ASN A 230 17.92 -2.81 15.34
CA ASN A 230 18.64 -3.26 16.52
C ASN A 230 19.08 -2.09 17.41
N GLU A 231 19.60 -1.01 16.81
CA GLU A 231 20.02 0.20 17.53
C GLU A 231 18.82 0.82 18.27
N HIS A 232 17.75 1.13 17.55
CA HIS A 232 16.60 1.80 18.13
C HIS A 232 15.83 0.91 19.13
N ALA A 233 15.74 -0.41 18.89
CA ALA A 233 15.13 -1.32 19.85
C ALA A 233 15.94 -1.36 21.17
N THR A 234 17.27 -1.38 21.09
CA THR A 234 18.16 -1.33 22.24
C THR A 234 17.99 -0.02 23.01
N ASP A 235 17.94 1.09 22.32
CA ASP A 235 17.76 2.42 22.93
C ASP A 235 16.41 2.56 23.62
N LEU A 236 15.32 2.16 22.98
CA LEU A 236 13.98 2.17 23.56
C LEU A 236 13.90 1.29 24.81
N ARG A 237 14.50 0.10 24.78
CA ARG A 237 14.60 -0.78 25.96
C ARG A 237 15.41 -0.14 27.07
N SER A 238 16.50 0.56 26.76
CA SER A 238 17.32 1.28 27.73
C SER A 238 16.57 2.44 28.39
N GLN A 239 15.67 3.09 27.67
CA GLN A 239 14.76 4.14 28.14
C GLN A 239 13.57 3.57 28.93
N GLY A 240 13.46 2.25 29.02
CA GLY A 240 12.48 1.52 29.82
C GLY A 240 11.19 1.18 29.09
N ALA A 241 11.24 0.97 27.78
CA ALA A 241 10.13 0.39 27.02
C ALA A 241 9.80 -1.01 27.55
N ASP A 242 8.54 -1.22 27.85
CA ASP A 242 7.98 -2.53 28.22
C ASP A 242 7.71 -3.38 26.96
N ILE A 243 7.36 -2.72 25.87
CA ILE A 243 7.10 -3.28 24.54
C ILE A 243 7.85 -2.43 23.52
N VAL A 244 8.41 -3.06 22.50
CA VAL A 244 8.94 -2.39 21.30
C VAL A 244 8.25 -2.96 20.08
N VAL A 245 7.76 -2.09 19.22
CA VAL A 245 7.14 -2.43 17.95
C VAL A 245 7.79 -1.68 16.80
N VAL A 246 7.82 -2.30 15.63
CA VAL A 246 8.24 -1.69 14.37
C VAL A 246 7.00 -1.45 13.52
N MET A 247 6.89 -0.25 12.96
CA MET A 247 5.92 0.14 11.94
C MET A 247 6.68 0.29 10.63
N SER A 248 6.41 -0.57 9.66
CA SER A 248 7.25 -0.74 8.47
C SER A 248 6.46 -0.60 7.18
N GLU A 249 6.73 0.45 6.45
CA GLU A 249 6.20 0.69 5.09
C GLU A 249 7.12 0.09 4.01
N LEU A 250 7.80 -1.01 4.32
CA LEU A 250 8.71 -1.69 3.40
C LEU A 250 8.06 -2.90 2.69
N GLY A 251 6.84 -3.25 3.06
CA GLY A 251 6.17 -4.47 2.63
C GLY A 251 6.43 -5.67 3.56
N ILE A 252 5.49 -6.61 3.56
CA ILE A 252 5.55 -7.77 4.47
C ILE A 252 6.79 -8.62 4.25
N HIS A 253 7.24 -8.75 2.99
CA HIS A 253 8.39 -9.60 2.65
C HIS A 253 9.70 -9.06 3.24
N LYS A 254 10.01 -7.77 2.99
CA LYS A 254 11.19 -7.10 3.56
C LYS A 254 11.11 -7.06 5.08
N THR A 255 9.92 -6.74 5.62
CA THR A 255 9.69 -6.68 7.07
C THR A 255 9.95 -8.03 7.74
N LYS A 256 9.50 -9.13 7.12
CA LYS A 256 9.77 -10.48 7.61
C LYS A 256 11.27 -10.80 7.59
N GLU A 257 11.95 -10.55 6.47
CA GLU A 257 13.41 -10.78 6.41
C GLU A 257 14.17 -9.96 7.46
N ILE A 258 13.79 -8.70 7.70
CA ILE A 258 14.38 -7.88 8.75
C ILE A 258 14.12 -8.53 10.12
N ALA A 259 12.90 -8.97 10.40
CA ALA A 259 12.58 -9.63 11.67
C ALA A 259 13.40 -10.90 11.90
N GLU A 260 13.67 -11.69 10.85
CA GLU A 260 14.46 -12.93 10.94
C GLU A 260 15.94 -12.72 11.26
N VAL A 261 16.49 -11.58 10.83
CA VAL A 261 17.93 -11.28 11.04
C VAL A 261 18.20 -10.26 12.14
N ALA A 262 17.18 -9.60 12.66
CA ALA A 262 17.28 -8.66 13.77
C ALA A 262 17.60 -9.39 15.08
N ASP A 263 18.22 -8.68 16.02
CA ASP A 263 18.44 -9.20 17.36
C ASP A 263 17.10 -9.27 18.14
N PRO A 264 16.95 -10.22 19.07
CA PRO A 264 15.78 -10.28 19.93
C PRO A 264 15.58 -8.96 20.70
N GLY A 265 14.46 -8.30 20.51
CA GLY A 265 14.21 -7.00 21.16
C GLY A 265 12.92 -6.34 20.73
N VAL A 266 12.40 -6.72 19.58
CA VAL A 266 11.12 -6.27 19.04
C VAL A 266 10.03 -7.30 19.33
N ASP A 267 8.87 -6.87 19.82
CA ASP A 267 7.75 -7.77 20.14
C ASP A 267 6.85 -8.03 18.93
N VAL A 268 6.61 -7.01 18.10
CA VAL A 268 5.77 -7.10 16.90
C VAL A 268 6.31 -6.18 15.81
N PHE A 269 6.31 -6.66 14.58
CA PHE A 269 6.49 -5.88 13.37
C PHE A 269 5.13 -5.76 12.67
N PHE A 270 4.69 -4.54 12.47
CA PHE A 270 3.52 -4.19 11.65
C PHE A 270 4.04 -3.73 10.29
N ALA A 271 3.61 -4.42 9.24
CA ALA A 271 3.98 -4.12 7.86
C ALA A 271 2.86 -3.38 7.13
N ALA A 272 3.19 -2.77 6.01
CA ALA A 272 2.27 -2.10 5.10
C ALA A 272 2.85 -2.13 3.68
N HIS A 273 2.28 -1.39 2.73
CA HIS A 273 2.78 -1.25 1.36
C HIS A 273 2.41 -2.39 0.41
N THR A 274 2.45 -3.66 0.86
CA THR A 274 2.15 -4.79 -0.02
C THR A 274 0.66 -5.07 -0.18
N HIS A 275 -0.20 -4.43 0.62
CA HIS A 275 -1.65 -4.64 0.67
C HIS A 275 -2.03 -6.09 0.97
N GLU A 276 -1.21 -6.78 1.73
CA GLU A 276 -1.37 -8.19 2.04
C GLU A 276 -2.08 -8.40 3.38
N ALA A 277 -3.24 -9.03 3.34
CA ALA A 277 -4.04 -9.27 4.53
C ALA A 277 -3.54 -10.51 5.28
N THR A 278 -2.88 -10.31 6.42
CA THR A 278 -2.34 -11.39 7.26
C THR A 278 -3.41 -11.92 8.20
N PHE A 279 -4.11 -12.99 7.82
CA PHE A 279 -5.12 -13.64 8.67
C PHE A 279 -4.47 -14.41 9.83
N THR A 280 -3.28 -14.96 9.60
CA THR A 280 -2.49 -15.65 10.63
C THR A 280 -1.14 -14.96 10.75
N PRO A 281 -0.72 -14.52 11.95
CA PRO A 281 0.58 -13.89 12.13
C PRO A 281 1.73 -14.78 11.72
N ILE A 282 2.72 -14.22 11.04
CA ILE A 282 3.99 -14.87 10.81
C ILE A 282 4.77 -14.85 12.14
N VAL A 283 5.22 -16.00 12.59
CA VAL A 283 5.97 -16.15 13.83
C VAL A 283 7.46 -16.34 13.51
N VAL A 284 8.27 -15.40 13.96
CA VAL A 284 9.73 -15.51 13.87
C VAL A 284 10.29 -15.96 15.22
N GLU A 285 11.02 -17.07 15.23
CA GLU A 285 11.64 -17.65 16.42
C GLU A 285 13.15 -17.34 16.48
N TYR A 286 13.61 -16.81 17.61
CA TYR A 286 15.01 -16.51 17.81
C TYR A 286 15.75 -17.64 18.53
N ALA A 287 17.08 -17.65 18.42
CA ALA A 287 17.93 -18.67 19.02
C ALA A 287 17.84 -18.77 20.56
N ASP A 288 17.35 -17.73 21.22
CA ASP A 288 17.10 -17.70 22.67
C ASP A 288 15.71 -18.20 23.06
N ASN A 289 14.94 -18.73 22.11
CA ASN A 289 13.54 -19.18 22.22
C ASN A 289 12.55 -18.03 22.53
N THR A 290 12.91 -16.80 22.27
CA THR A 290 11.92 -15.70 22.17
C THR A 290 11.33 -15.64 20.78
N THR A 291 10.19 -14.99 20.64
CA THR A 291 9.50 -14.87 19.34
C THR A 291 9.06 -13.45 19.11
N THR A 292 9.01 -13.03 17.85
CA THR A 292 8.28 -11.85 17.40
C THR A 292 7.19 -12.25 16.41
N LEU A 293 6.25 -11.33 16.17
CA LEU A 293 5.20 -11.51 15.17
C LEU A 293 5.40 -10.50 14.05
N VAL A 294 5.11 -10.92 12.81
CA VAL A 294 4.99 -10.02 11.66
C VAL A 294 3.57 -10.10 11.14
N VAL A 295 2.92 -8.96 10.95
CA VAL A 295 1.53 -8.84 10.48
C VAL A 295 1.39 -7.66 9.52
N GLU A 296 0.40 -7.71 8.65
CA GLU A 296 -0.03 -6.61 7.78
C GLU A 296 -1.56 -6.62 7.69
N ALA A 297 -2.19 -5.45 7.80
CA ALA A 297 -3.65 -5.37 7.76
C ALA A 297 -4.22 -5.31 6.33
N GLY A 298 -3.39 -5.35 5.31
CA GLY A 298 -3.82 -5.29 3.92
C GLY A 298 -3.97 -3.86 3.42
N ASN A 299 -5.19 -3.38 3.27
CA ASN A 299 -5.51 -2.01 2.88
C ASN A 299 -6.69 -1.49 3.71
N ASP A 300 -7.32 -0.40 3.29
CA ASP A 300 -8.49 0.19 3.95
C ASP A 300 -9.70 -0.77 4.10
N GLY A 301 -9.72 -1.88 3.38
CA GLY A 301 -10.73 -2.95 3.51
C GLY A 301 -10.63 -3.76 4.79
N TYR A 302 -9.57 -3.57 5.57
CA TYR A 302 -9.33 -4.25 6.84
C TYR A 302 -8.81 -3.29 7.91
N LEU A 303 -8.97 -3.69 9.17
CA LEU A 303 -8.37 -3.02 10.33
C LEU A 303 -7.70 -4.06 11.22
N GLY A 304 -6.41 -3.89 11.48
CA GLY A 304 -5.65 -4.79 12.33
C GLY A 304 -5.85 -4.48 13.82
N ARG A 305 -6.04 -5.52 14.65
CA ARG A 305 -6.09 -5.41 16.11
C ARG A 305 -5.10 -6.37 16.76
N MET A 306 -4.13 -5.83 17.48
CA MET A 306 -3.15 -6.60 18.25
C MET A 306 -3.36 -6.34 19.74
N ASP A 307 -3.88 -7.34 20.44
CA ASP A 307 -4.03 -7.29 21.91
C ASP A 307 -2.79 -7.90 22.57
N ILE A 308 -2.02 -7.08 23.30
CA ILE A 308 -0.78 -7.48 23.97
C ILE A 308 -0.99 -7.45 25.48
N THR A 309 -0.82 -8.59 26.14
CA THR A 309 -0.91 -8.70 27.60
C THR A 309 0.48 -8.74 28.22
N VAL A 310 0.73 -7.81 29.14
CA VAL A 310 2.00 -7.66 29.83
C VAL A 310 1.85 -7.98 31.33
N ASP A 311 2.73 -8.82 31.87
CA ASP A 311 2.92 -9.02 33.30
C ASP A 311 4.00 -8.04 33.79
N LYS A 312 3.56 -6.87 34.29
CA LYS A 312 4.47 -5.81 34.74
C LYS A 312 4.75 -5.92 36.22
N LYS A 313 6.01 -6.08 36.56
CA LYS A 313 6.56 -6.05 37.92
C LYS A 313 7.38 -4.78 38.10
N ARG A 314 7.74 -4.48 39.35
CA ARG A 314 8.44 -3.24 39.72
C ARG A 314 9.75 -3.00 38.92
N ARG A 315 10.42 -4.04 38.44
CA ARG A 315 11.72 -3.95 37.75
C ARG A 315 11.80 -4.75 36.47
N SER A 316 10.72 -5.33 36.01
CA SER A 316 10.69 -6.12 34.77
C SER A 316 9.29 -6.19 34.22
N SER A 317 9.16 -6.18 32.95
CA SER A 317 7.94 -6.49 32.20
C SER A 317 8.17 -7.73 31.36
N LYS A 318 7.10 -8.49 31.15
CA LYS A 318 7.11 -9.64 30.25
C LYS A 318 5.82 -9.67 29.45
N VAL A 319 5.93 -9.70 28.14
CA VAL A 319 4.82 -10.03 27.26
C VAL A 319 4.43 -11.49 27.49
N ILE A 320 3.17 -11.75 27.80
CA ILE A 320 2.66 -13.09 28.13
C ILE A 320 1.60 -13.58 27.14
N ALA A 321 1.05 -12.68 26.33
CA ALA A 321 0.17 -13.01 25.20
C ALA A 321 0.20 -11.91 24.14
N ARG A 322 0.07 -12.30 22.90
CA ARG A 322 -0.13 -11.44 21.72
C ARG A 322 -1.22 -12.10 20.90
N ASN A 323 -2.32 -11.40 20.69
CA ASN A 323 -3.45 -11.92 19.91
C ASN A 323 -3.72 -10.95 18.77
N TRP A 324 -3.54 -11.42 17.56
CA TRP A 324 -3.87 -10.71 16.34
C TRP A 324 -5.27 -11.03 15.88
N THR A 325 -5.98 -10.04 15.42
CA THR A 325 -7.30 -10.18 14.77
C THR A 325 -7.36 -9.19 13.62
N LEU A 326 -7.63 -9.68 12.45
CA LEU A 326 -7.93 -8.86 11.29
C LEU A 326 -9.46 -8.67 11.24
N LEU A 327 -9.90 -7.42 11.21
CA LEU A 327 -11.31 -7.04 11.20
C LEU A 327 -11.70 -6.58 9.80
N ASP A 328 -12.76 -7.14 9.27
CA ASP A 328 -13.32 -6.71 8.00
C ASP A 328 -13.94 -5.31 8.13
N VAL A 329 -13.64 -4.42 7.19
CA VAL A 329 -14.30 -3.13 7.04
C VAL A 329 -15.30 -3.26 5.91
N ASP A 330 -16.46 -3.83 6.20
CA ASP A 330 -17.49 -4.19 5.22
C ASP A 330 -18.88 -3.67 5.59
N ASP A 331 -19.91 -4.13 4.91
CA ASP A 331 -21.31 -3.69 5.09
C ASP A 331 -21.91 -4.06 6.45
N SER A 332 -21.29 -4.97 7.19
CA SER A 332 -21.71 -5.28 8.56
C SER A 332 -21.38 -4.16 9.55
N VAL A 333 -20.50 -3.24 9.15
CA VAL A 333 -20.06 -2.10 9.96
C VAL A 333 -20.85 -0.85 9.58
N ALA A 334 -21.63 -0.31 10.53
CA ALA A 334 -22.35 0.93 10.33
C ALA A 334 -21.38 2.12 10.18
N GLU A 335 -21.74 3.07 9.32
CA GLU A 335 -20.97 4.29 9.14
C GLU A 335 -21.08 5.22 10.38
N ASP A 336 -19.96 5.81 10.78
CA ASP A 336 -19.92 6.79 11.85
C ASP A 336 -20.47 8.14 11.39
N PRO A 337 -21.50 8.69 12.01
CA PRO A 337 -22.16 9.90 11.50
C PRO A 337 -21.32 11.18 11.62
N GLU A 338 -20.38 11.25 12.57
CA GLU A 338 -19.48 12.41 12.69
C GLU A 338 -18.42 12.37 11.58
N MET A 339 -17.88 11.19 11.32
CA MET A 339 -16.93 11.00 10.22
C MET A 339 -17.62 11.21 8.86
N LEU A 340 -18.85 10.72 8.69
CA LEU A 340 -19.62 10.91 7.46
C LEU A 340 -19.78 12.39 7.13
N ALA A 341 -20.11 13.24 8.12
CA ALA A 341 -20.24 14.68 7.89
C ALA A 341 -18.91 15.35 7.44
N LEU A 342 -17.78 14.87 7.94
CA LEU A 342 -16.45 15.34 7.49
C LEU A 342 -16.14 14.89 6.07
N VAL A 343 -16.42 13.64 5.76
CA VAL A 343 -16.23 13.05 4.43
C VAL A 343 -17.12 13.77 3.40
N GLU A 344 -18.40 13.97 3.70
CA GLU A 344 -19.31 14.73 2.84
C GLU A 344 -18.80 16.16 2.58
N THR A 345 -18.28 16.82 3.62
CA THR A 345 -17.69 18.18 3.48
C THR A 345 -16.45 18.15 2.58
N ALA A 346 -15.57 17.19 2.75
CA ALA A 346 -14.36 17.04 1.95
C ALA A 346 -14.68 16.74 0.47
N ARG A 347 -15.73 15.97 0.22
CA ARG A 347 -16.14 15.54 -1.11
C ARG A 347 -17.06 16.52 -1.83
N ALA A 348 -17.77 17.40 -1.11
CA ALA A 348 -18.75 18.31 -1.70
C ALA A 348 -18.27 19.10 -2.93
N PRO A 349 -17.02 19.60 -3.01
CA PRO A 349 -16.53 20.32 -4.20
C PRO A 349 -16.48 19.50 -5.49
N PHE A 350 -16.54 18.19 -5.39
CA PHE A 350 -16.36 17.26 -6.49
C PHE A 350 -17.67 16.77 -7.11
N PHE A 351 -18.82 17.23 -6.59
CA PHE A 351 -20.13 16.76 -6.99
C PHE A 351 -21.06 17.92 -7.39
N GLY A 352 -22.02 17.63 -8.27
CA GLY A 352 -23.04 18.56 -8.72
C GLY A 352 -22.73 19.24 -10.06
N ASP A 353 -23.61 20.16 -10.48
CA ASP A 353 -23.63 20.73 -11.85
C ASP A 353 -22.51 21.77 -12.14
N ASN A 354 -21.78 22.24 -11.13
CA ASN A 354 -20.84 23.35 -11.26
C ASN A 354 -19.41 22.96 -10.80
N VAL A 355 -19.02 21.72 -10.98
CA VAL A 355 -17.65 21.29 -10.67
C VAL A 355 -16.68 22.00 -11.61
N ALA A 356 -15.68 22.69 -11.05
CA ALA A 356 -14.65 23.41 -11.79
C ALA A 356 -13.36 23.42 -10.97
N LEU A 357 -12.65 22.30 -10.99
CA LEU A 357 -11.40 22.12 -10.25
C LEU A 357 -10.23 22.02 -11.22
N ILE A 358 -9.11 22.59 -10.81
CA ILE A 358 -7.84 22.51 -11.53
C ILE A 358 -6.84 21.86 -10.59
N ALA A 359 -6.21 20.78 -11.05
CA ALA A 359 -5.16 20.14 -10.27
C ALA A 359 -3.96 21.07 -10.13
N PRO A 360 -3.42 21.22 -8.92
CA PRO A 360 -2.20 21.97 -8.75
C PRO A 360 -1.04 21.20 -9.39
N PRO A 361 -0.10 21.90 -10.10
CA PRO A 361 1.09 21.23 -10.61
C PRO A 361 1.88 20.56 -9.45
N PRO A 362 2.76 19.56 -9.69
CA PRO A 362 3.80 19.75 -10.71
C PRO A 362 3.63 18.97 -12.01
N PHE A 363 2.70 18.01 -12.08
CA PHE A 363 2.80 17.03 -13.16
C PHE A 363 2.00 17.40 -14.42
N PHE A 364 0.70 17.57 -14.34
CA PHE A 364 -0.13 17.99 -15.46
C PHE A 364 -1.19 18.99 -14.99
N ILE A 365 -1.53 19.95 -15.83
CA ILE A 365 -2.71 20.79 -15.57
C ILE A 365 -3.92 19.94 -15.98
N GLN A 366 -4.52 19.29 -15.02
CA GLN A 366 -5.77 18.55 -15.21
C GLN A 366 -6.93 19.37 -14.69
N THR A 367 -8.04 19.35 -15.42
CA THR A 367 -9.29 19.98 -15.02
C THR A 367 -10.34 18.93 -14.75
N LEU A 368 -11.13 19.10 -13.69
CA LEU A 368 -12.36 18.39 -13.47
C LEU A 368 -13.51 19.37 -13.65
N ASN A 369 -14.30 19.17 -14.67
CA ASN A 369 -15.42 20.04 -15.06
C ASN A 369 -16.76 19.32 -15.06
N GLN A 370 -16.83 18.15 -14.46
CA GLN A 370 -18.03 17.35 -14.29
C GLN A 370 -17.98 16.63 -12.93
N SER A 371 -19.14 16.24 -12.45
CA SER A 371 -19.29 15.54 -11.18
C SER A 371 -18.60 14.17 -11.20
N LEU A 372 -18.04 13.74 -10.08
CA LEU A 372 -17.40 12.43 -9.97
C LEU A 372 -18.35 11.26 -10.17
N ASP A 373 -19.64 11.43 -9.89
CA ASP A 373 -20.69 10.42 -10.13
C ASP A 373 -21.18 10.38 -11.59
N THR A 374 -20.59 11.20 -12.48
CA THR A 374 -20.92 11.13 -13.90
C THR A 374 -20.52 9.79 -14.50
N VAL A 375 -21.51 9.06 -15.04
CA VAL A 375 -21.26 7.82 -15.76
C VAL A 375 -20.57 8.15 -17.09
N ILE A 376 -19.37 7.63 -17.28
CA ILE A 376 -18.54 7.86 -18.47
C ILE A 376 -18.49 6.66 -19.40
N GLY A 377 -19.01 5.52 -18.99
CA GLY A 377 -19.06 4.31 -19.80
C GLY A 377 -19.66 3.13 -19.05
N HIS A 378 -19.61 1.97 -19.69
CA HIS A 378 -20.14 0.73 -19.13
C HIS A 378 -19.22 -0.45 -19.40
N THR A 379 -19.27 -1.44 -18.53
CA THR A 379 -18.58 -2.72 -18.69
C THR A 379 -19.51 -3.91 -18.50
N GLU A 380 -19.30 -4.98 -19.25
CA GLU A 380 -19.94 -6.28 -19.03
C GLU A 380 -19.07 -7.19 -18.16
N THR A 381 -17.80 -6.87 -18.00
CA THR A 381 -16.80 -7.61 -17.25
C THR A 381 -16.52 -6.95 -15.92
N LEU A 382 -16.18 -7.75 -14.93
CA LEU A 382 -15.54 -7.25 -13.72
C LEU A 382 -14.20 -6.62 -14.08
N ILE A 383 -14.02 -5.37 -13.72
CA ILE A 383 -12.78 -4.61 -13.92
C ILE A 383 -12.09 -4.44 -12.57
N ASP A 384 -10.87 -4.91 -12.46
CA ASP A 384 -10.05 -4.79 -11.25
C ASP A 384 -8.55 -4.97 -11.57
N ARG A 385 -7.70 -4.76 -10.55
CA ARG A 385 -6.24 -4.96 -10.63
C ARG A 385 -5.71 -6.03 -9.69
N LYS A 386 -6.56 -6.79 -9.05
CA LYS A 386 -6.21 -7.73 -7.98
C LYS A 386 -5.64 -9.06 -8.49
N ASP A 387 -4.61 -9.00 -9.34
CA ASP A 387 -3.91 -10.20 -9.81
C ASP A 387 -2.43 -9.88 -10.07
N ALA A 388 -1.54 -10.78 -9.65
CA ALA A 388 -0.11 -10.57 -9.78
C ALA A 388 0.41 -10.70 -11.22
N PHE A 389 -0.27 -11.44 -12.06
CA PHE A 389 0.18 -11.69 -13.42
C PHE A 389 -0.57 -10.87 -14.44
N GLU A 390 -1.87 -11.01 -14.44
CA GLU A 390 -2.78 -10.34 -15.34
C GLU A 390 -3.99 -9.84 -14.56
N SER A 391 -4.51 -8.70 -14.93
CA SER A 391 -5.79 -8.22 -14.43
C SER A 391 -6.68 -7.76 -15.57
N THR A 392 -7.97 -7.81 -15.36
CA THR A 392 -8.94 -7.38 -16.38
C THR A 392 -8.73 -5.92 -16.77
N PHE A 393 -8.38 -5.06 -15.78
CA PHE A 393 -8.05 -3.67 -16.07
C PHE A 393 -6.81 -3.53 -16.95
N ASN A 394 -5.69 -4.16 -16.57
CA ASN A 394 -4.44 -4.02 -17.31
C ASN A 394 -4.57 -4.56 -18.74
N ASN A 395 -5.28 -5.67 -18.91
CA ASN A 395 -5.54 -6.23 -20.23
C ASN A 395 -6.34 -5.27 -21.13
N GLY A 396 -7.51 -4.82 -20.65
CA GLY A 396 -8.34 -3.89 -21.42
C GLY A 396 -7.64 -2.56 -21.71
N TRP A 397 -6.89 -2.05 -20.74
CA TRP A 397 -6.15 -0.81 -20.88
C TRP A 397 -5.00 -0.92 -21.90
N THR A 398 -4.18 -1.96 -21.83
CA THR A 398 -3.09 -2.14 -22.78
C THR A 398 -3.58 -2.43 -24.19
N ASP A 399 -4.69 -3.16 -24.35
CA ASP A 399 -5.34 -3.35 -25.65
C ASP A 399 -5.84 -2.03 -26.23
N ALA A 400 -6.41 -1.17 -25.39
CA ALA A 400 -6.85 0.17 -25.80
C ALA A 400 -5.68 1.05 -26.23
N LEU A 401 -4.59 1.08 -25.46
CA LEU A 401 -3.37 1.80 -25.80
C LEU A 401 -2.81 1.33 -27.15
N ARG A 402 -2.69 0.02 -27.35
CA ARG A 402 -2.17 -0.57 -28.59
C ARG A 402 -3.03 -0.23 -29.81
N ARG A 403 -4.35 -0.31 -29.64
CA ARG A 403 -5.30 0.00 -30.71
C ARG A 403 -5.26 1.48 -31.10
N GLU A 404 -5.26 2.36 -30.11
CA GLU A 404 -5.29 3.80 -30.32
C GLU A 404 -4.00 4.31 -30.97
N THR A 405 -2.86 3.84 -30.49
CA THR A 405 -1.55 4.28 -30.99
C THR A 405 -1.08 3.54 -32.23
N GLY A 406 -1.69 2.40 -32.57
CA GLY A 406 -1.30 1.55 -33.71
C GLY A 406 0.07 0.89 -33.54
N THR A 407 0.58 0.76 -32.33
CA THR A 407 1.87 0.13 -32.04
C THR A 407 1.75 -1.40 -31.99
N GLN A 408 2.90 -2.10 -32.14
CA GLN A 408 2.95 -3.56 -32.07
C GLN A 408 2.74 -4.07 -30.64
N VAL A 409 3.24 -3.33 -29.65
CA VAL A 409 3.19 -3.69 -28.23
C VAL A 409 2.72 -2.50 -27.41
N ALA A 410 1.96 -2.76 -26.37
CA ALA A 410 1.66 -1.80 -25.32
C ALA A 410 1.99 -2.40 -23.95
N PHE A 411 2.34 -1.55 -22.99
CA PHE A 411 2.56 -1.99 -21.63
C PHE A 411 2.16 -0.92 -20.59
N THR A 412 1.85 -1.37 -19.37
CA THR A 412 1.41 -0.51 -18.26
C THR A 412 1.92 -1.05 -16.93
N PRO A 413 2.22 -0.18 -15.95
CA PRO A 413 2.58 -0.64 -14.61
C PRO A 413 1.47 -1.43 -13.93
N GLY A 414 1.86 -2.39 -13.10
CA GLY A 414 0.96 -3.19 -12.26
C GLY A 414 0.77 -2.56 -10.88
N PHE A 415 -0.03 -1.51 -10.78
CA PHE A 415 -0.35 -0.90 -9.49
C PHE A 415 -1.34 -1.77 -8.70
N ARG A 416 -1.33 -1.66 -7.37
CA ARG A 416 -2.22 -2.40 -6.46
C ARG A 416 -3.45 -1.60 -6.04
N MET A 417 -3.32 -0.27 -5.98
CA MET A 417 -4.41 0.61 -5.59
C MET A 417 -5.47 0.70 -6.69
N SER A 418 -6.69 0.49 -6.38
CA SER A 418 -7.90 0.77 -7.17
C SER A 418 -9.13 0.27 -6.43
N ASN A 419 -10.29 0.49 -7.03
CA ASN A 419 -11.53 -0.20 -6.69
C ASN A 419 -11.81 -1.31 -7.72
N ALA A 420 -12.84 -2.10 -7.48
CA ALA A 420 -13.44 -2.97 -8.48
C ALA A 420 -14.65 -2.31 -9.12
N ILE A 421 -14.95 -2.65 -10.38
CA ILE A 421 -16.18 -2.27 -11.08
C ILE A 421 -16.88 -3.55 -11.51
N ALA A 422 -18.07 -3.77 -10.99
CA ALA A 422 -18.84 -4.96 -11.29
C ALA A 422 -19.56 -4.85 -12.64
N GLY A 423 -19.19 -5.66 -13.61
CA GLY A 423 -19.80 -5.72 -14.93
C GLY A 423 -21.19 -6.37 -14.92
N THR A 424 -22.03 -5.97 -15.88
CA THR A 424 -23.41 -6.52 -16.00
C THR A 424 -23.46 -8.02 -16.34
N GLY A 425 -22.39 -8.56 -16.88
CA GLY A 425 -22.26 -9.98 -17.21
C GLY A 425 -21.73 -10.86 -16.06
N TYR A 426 -21.37 -10.24 -14.94
CA TYR A 426 -20.85 -10.97 -13.80
C TYR A 426 -21.99 -11.43 -12.89
N GLU A 427 -22.06 -12.73 -12.60
CA GLU A 427 -23.09 -13.29 -11.72
C GLU A 427 -22.67 -13.10 -10.25
N PHE A 428 -23.33 -12.18 -9.57
CA PHE A 428 -23.19 -11.97 -8.13
C PHE A 428 -24.35 -12.59 -7.37
N GLU A 429 -24.10 -12.98 -6.13
CA GLU A 429 -25.19 -13.30 -5.20
C GLU A 429 -26.09 -12.10 -4.96
N ASP A 430 -25.52 -10.87 -4.96
CA ASP A 430 -26.25 -9.61 -4.91
C ASP A 430 -26.11 -8.84 -6.24
N ALA A 431 -27.14 -8.95 -7.08
CA ALA A 431 -27.17 -8.29 -8.39
C ALA A 431 -27.21 -6.74 -8.33
N THR A 432 -27.34 -6.14 -7.14
CA THR A 432 -27.38 -4.68 -7.00
C THR A 432 -26.04 -4.02 -7.33
N PHE A 433 -24.93 -4.73 -7.24
CA PHE A 433 -23.61 -4.23 -7.61
C PHE A 433 -23.29 -4.32 -9.10
N ALA A 434 -23.99 -5.16 -9.85
CA ALA A 434 -23.71 -5.42 -11.26
C ALA A 434 -24.35 -4.37 -12.19
N THR A 435 -24.17 -3.10 -11.90
CA THR A 435 -24.69 -2.02 -12.77
C THR A 435 -23.91 -1.89 -14.08
N GLY A 436 -22.65 -2.30 -14.06
CA GLY A 436 -21.72 -2.13 -15.16
C GLY A 436 -21.35 -0.66 -15.42
N GLU A 437 -21.85 0.29 -14.64
CA GLU A 437 -21.53 1.70 -14.79
C GLU A 437 -20.08 1.97 -14.37
N VAL A 438 -19.40 2.75 -15.19
CA VAL A 438 -18.06 3.28 -14.90
C VAL A 438 -18.21 4.79 -14.73
N THR A 439 -17.81 5.29 -13.58
CA THR A 439 -17.94 6.71 -13.25
C THR A 439 -16.61 7.46 -13.42
N MET A 440 -16.68 8.78 -13.39
CA MET A 440 -15.48 9.61 -13.36
C MET A 440 -14.66 9.35 -12.07
N GLU A 441 -15.33 9.04 -10.96
CA GLU A 441 -14.64 8.64 -9.71
C GLU A 441 -13.80 7.38 -9.92
N ASP A 442 -14.36 6.36 -10.57
CA ASP A 442 -13.62 5.13 -10.90
C ASP A 442 -12.40 5.41 -11.77
N ALA A 443 -12.54 6.30 -12.75
CA ALA A 443 -11.42 6.67 -13.61
C ALA A 443 -10.24 7.25 -12.79
N PHE A 444 -10.51 8.15 -11.84
CA PHE A 444 -9.46 8.68 -10.97
C PHE A 444 -8.93 7.67 -9.95
N ARG A 445 -9.70 6.66 -9.58
CA ARG A 445 -9.21 5.56 -8.72
C ARG A 445 -8.29 4.61 -9.48
N PHE A 446 -8.57 4.36 -10.76
CA PHE A 446 -7.65 3.61 -11.63
C PHE A 446 -6.43 4.42 -12.04
N PHE A 447 -6.57 5.73 -12.18
CA PHE A 447 -5.49 6.64 -12.55
C PHE A 447 -5.34 7.75 -11.50
N PRO A 448 -4.94 7.41 -10.26
CA PRO A 448 -4.73 8.42 -9.20
C PRO A 448 -3.48 9.26 -9.44
N MET A 449 -2.70 8.89 -10.45
CA MET A 449 -1.60 9.64 -11.01
C MET A 449 -1.78 9.72 -12.53
N LEU A 450 -1.62 10.89 -13.08
CA LEU A 450 -1.76 11.10 -14.50
C LEU A 450 -0.40 10.99 -15.18
N TYR A 451 -0.34 10.13 -16.18
CA TYR A 451 0.79 10.01 -17.08
C TYR A 451 0.39 10.50 -18.47
N GLY A 452 1.33 11.08 -19.21
CA GLY A 452 1.22 11.21 -20.66
C GLY A 452 1.28 9.82 -21.30
N ILE A 453 0.71 9.72 -22.49
CA ILE A 453 0.88 8.56 -23.35
C ILE A 453 2.01 8.89 -24.32
N ALA A 454 2.95 7.98 -24.48
CA ALA A 454 4.02 8.13 -25.47
C ALA A 454 4.22 6.83 -26.26
N THR A 455 4.72 7.00 -27.48
CA THR A 455 5.13 5.90 -28.33
C THR A 455 6.64 5.96 -28.53
N GLY A 456 7.25 4.82 -28.79
CA GLY A 456 8.67 4.70 -29.05
C GLY A 456 9.02 3.44 -29.81
N GLU A 457 10.29 3.19 -29.95
CA GLU A 457 10.84 1.98 -30.55
C GLU A 457 11.76 1.27 -29.54
N THR A 458 11.76 -0.04 -29.59
CA THR A 458 12.66 -0.89 -28.81
C THR A 458 13.11 -2.09 -29.63
N ASN A 459 13.89 -2.97 -29.03
CA ASN A 459 14.23 -4.27 -29.66
C ASN A 459 13.85 -5.42 -28.71
N GLY A 460 13.79 -6.63 -29.27
CA GLY A 460 13.35 -7.80 -28.52
C GLY A 460 14.26 -8.15 -27.34
N GLN A 461 15.55 -7.82 -27.38
CA GLN A 461 16.45 -8.02 -26.25
C GLN A 461 16.11 -7.09 -25.08
N HIS A 462 15.89 -5.80 -25.36
CA HIS A 462 15.51 -4.80 -24.38
C HIS A 462 14.14 -5.11 -23.78
N LEU A 463 13.14 -5.40 -24.64
CA LEU A 463 11.79 -5.77 -24.19
C LEU A 463 11.80 -7.00 -23.27
N ARG A 464 12.56 -8.05 -23.65
CA ARG A 464 12.75 -9.21 -22.79
C ARG A 464 13.40 -8.84 -21.46
N GLY A 465 14.37 -7.94 -21.47
CA GLY A 465 15.02 -7.42 -20.26
C GLY A 465 14.05 -6.69 -19.34
N ILE A 466 13.11 -5.90 -19.87
CA ILE A 466 12.05 -5.24 -19.11
C ILE A 466 11.16 -6.29 -18.45
N ILE A 467 10.67 -7.28 -19.21
CA ILE A 467 9.79 -8.33 -18.68
C ILE A 467 10.48 -9.12 -17.55
N GLU A 468 11.75 -9.52 -17.76
CA GLU A 468 12.53 -10.20 -16.70
C GLU A 468 12.73 -9.35 -15.47
N ASN A 469 12.93 -8.03 -15.62
CA ASN A 469 13.07 -7.12 -14.49
C ASN A 469 11.74 -6.97 -13.72
N VAL A 470 10.61 -6.85 -14.42
CA VAL A 470 9.28 -6.82 -13.81
C VAL A 470 9.02 -8.11 -13.05
N MET A 471 9.32 -9.27 -13.64
CA MET A 471 9.20 -10.58 -12.99
C MET A 471 10.08 -10.68 -11.74
N LYS A 472 11.29 -10.13 -11.79
CA LYS A 472 12.17 -10.06 -10.62
C LYS A 472 11.55 -9.23 -9.51
N ARG A 473 11.04 -8.04 -9.84
CA ARG A 473 10.44 -7.11 -8.88
C ARG A 473 9.17 -7.64 -8.23
N THR A 474 8.50 -8.60 -8.86
CA THR A 474 7.25 -9.19 -8.36
C THR A 474 7.47 -10.55 -7.70
N PHE A 475 8.36 -11.40 -8.24
CA PHE A 475 8.44 -12.82 -7.89
C PHE A 475 9.84 -13.28 -7.42
N SER A 476 10.74 -12.36 -7.07
CA SER A 476 12.05 -12.76 -6.53
C SER A 476 11.90 -13.43 -5.17
N SER A 477 12.72 -14.44 -4.90
CA SER A 477 12.88 -15.00 -3.55
C SER A 477 13.64 -14.08 -2.59
N GLU A 478 14.25 -13.01 -3.10
CA GLU A 478 14.95 -12.01 -2.32
C GLU A 478 14.03 -10.81 -2.10
N ALA A 479 13.53 -10.60 -0.89
CA ALA A 479 12.51 -9.59 -0.61
C ALA A 479 12.95 -8.16 -0.97
N PHE A 480 14.22 -7.82 -0.84
CA PHE A 480 14.74 -6.50 -1.21
C PHE A 480 14.82 -6.25 -2.74
N ASN A 481 14.44 -7.21 -3.55
CA ASN A 481 14.16 -7.00 -4.98
C ASN A 481 12.71 -6.54 -5.24
N HIS A 482 11.81 -6.67 -4.29
CA HIS A 482 10.41 -6.29 -4.46
C HIS A 482 10.21 -4.79 -4.35
N LEU A 483 9.41 -4.23 -5.25
CA LEU A 483 9.02 -2.82 -5.21
C LEU A 483 7.55 -2.61 -4.82
N GLY A 484 6.86 -3.66 -4.38
CA GLY A 484 5.47 -3.58 -3.93
C GLY A 484 4.42 -3.62 -5.04
N GLY A 485 4.76 -3.39 -6.30
CA GLY A 485 3.86 -3.53 -7.43
C GLY A 485 3.68 -4.98 -7.88
N TRP A 486 2.65 -5.22 -8.69
CA TRP A 486 2.42 -6.49 -9.39
C TRP A 486 3.05 -6.48 -10.78
N ASN A 487 2.90 -7.58 -11.51
CA ASN A 487 3.44 -7.66 -12.86
C ASN A 487 2.83 -6.58 -13.77
N TYR A 488 3.60 -6.12 -14.74
CA TYR A 488 3.10 -5.18 -15.74
C TYR A 488 2.11 -5.87 -16.67
N GLY A 489 1.08 -5.12 -17.09
CA GLY A 489 0.22 -5.54 -18.19
C GLY A 489 0.92 -5.33 -19.54
N PHE A 490 0.73 -6.28 -20.45
CA PHE A 490 1.24 -6.22 -21.82
C PHE A 490 0.14 -6.56 -22.80
N SER A 491 0.13 -5.90 -23.96
CA SER A 491 -0.69 -6.27 -25.11
C SER A 491 0.18 -6.45 -26.34
N GLY A 492 -0.22 -7.34 -27.24
CA GLY A 492 0.51 -7.67 -28.47
C GLY A 492 1.55 -8.78 -28.30
N LEU A 493 1.64 -9.38 -27.11
CA LEU A 493 2.61 -10.43 -26.78
C LEU A 493 1.94 -11.64 -26.11
N ASP A 494 2.43 -12.82 -26.45
CA ASP A 494 2.27 -14.02 -25.64
C ASP A 494 3.60 -14.29 -24.93
N ILE A 495 3.57 -14.44 -23.63
CA ILE A 495 4.76 -14.55 -22.79
C ILE A 495 4.66 -15.85 -21.98
N GLU A 496 5.58 -16.78 -22.17
CA GLU A 496 5.70 -17.97 -21.33
C GLU A 496 6.78 -17.74 -20.29
N VAL A 497 6.47 -18.01 -19.04
CA VAL A 497 7.41 -17.83 -17.93
C VAL A 497 7.52 -19.10 -17.09
N ASN A 498 8.71 -19.30 -16.53
CA ASN A 498 8.97 -20.28 -15.50
C ASN A 498 9.39 -19.56 -14.22
N LEU A 499 8.51 -19.49 -13.23
CA LEU A 499 8.77 -18.79 -11.98
C LEU A 499 9.89 -19.42 -11.15
N ALA A 500 10.05 -20.75 -11.25
CA ALA A 500 11.14 -21.46 -10.57
C ALA A 500 12.53 -21.18 -11.18
N ALA A 501 12.58 -20.59 -12.38
CA ALA A 501 13.86 -20.14 -12.94
C ALA A 501 14.34 -18.90 -12.18
N GLY A 502 15.64 -18.83 -11.93
CA GLY A 502 16.22 -17.66 -11.26
C GLY A 502 16.05 -16.37 -12.05
N ASP A 503 16.25 -15.24 -11.37
CA ASP A 503 16.15 -13.89 -11.93
C ASP A 503 16.87 -13.76 -13.27
N GLY A 504 16.26 -13.10 -14.24
CA GLY A 504 16.76 -12.93 -15.59
C GLY A 504 16.65 -14.17 -16.49
N ARG A 505 15.95 -15.22 -16.05
CA ARG A 505 15.77 -16.48 -16.80
C ARG A 505 14.34 -17.01 -16.74
N ARG A 506 13.40 -16.20 -16.25
CA ARG A 506 11.98 -16.62 -16.10
C ARG A 506 11.26 -16.66 -17.44
N VAL A 507 11.52 -15.72 -18.33
CA VAL A 507 10.89 -15.69 -19.66
C VAL A 507 11.43 -16.84 -20.51
N GLN A 508 10.59 -17.81 -20.85
CA GLN A 508 10.94 -18.98 -21.65
C GLN A 508 10.71 -18.71 -23.13
N SER A 509 9.57 -18.15 -23.48
CA SER A 509 9.26 -17.73 -24.85
C SER A 509 8.59 -16.36 -24.86
N LEU A 510 8.74 -15.67 -25.99
CA LEU A 510 8.13 -14.39 -26.29
C LEU A 510 7.74 -14.39 -27.76
N THR A 511 6.44 -14.30 -28.04
CA THR A 511 5.89 -14.29 -29.39
C THR A 511 4.92 -13.13 -29.57
N TYR A 512 4.77 -12.63 -30.77
CA TYR A 512 3.72 -11.68 -31.11
C TYR A 512 2.36 -12.39 -31.08
N SER A 513 1.39 -11.85 -30.33
CA SER A 513 0.09 -12.49 -30.18
C SER A 513 -0.68 -12.63 -31.50
N ASP A 514 -0.57 -11.65 -32.39
CA ASP A 514 -1.29 -11.62 -33.67
C ASP A 514 -0.77 -12.69 -34.66
N THR A 515 0.53 -12.87 -34.73
CA THR A 515 1.17 -13.72 -35.73
C THR A 515 1.70 -15.04 -35.21
N LYS A 516 1.81 -15.16 -33.89
CA LYS A 516 2.48 -16.26 -33.17
C LYS A 516 3.95 -16.44 -33.59
N ALA A 517 4.51 -15.43 -34.27
CA ALA A 517 5.91 -15.44 -34.62
C ALA A 517 6.78 -15.10 -33.39
N PRO A 518 7.92 -15.78 -33.24
CA PRO A 518 8.85 -15.42 -32.16
C PRO A 518 9.33 -13.98 -32.28
N VAL A 519 9.46 -13.28 -31.15
CA VAL A 519 10.10 -11.97 -31.09
C VAL A 519 11.62 -12.15 -31.19
N GLY A 520 12.20 -11.68 -32.28
CA GLY A 520 13.65 -11.74 -32.50
C GLY A 520 14.38 -10.72 -31.61
N LEU A 521 15.54 -11.08 -31.08
CA LEU A 521 16.29 -10.20 -30.16
C LEU A 521 16.64 -8.82 -30.74
N THR A 522 16.76 -8.74 -32.06
CA THR A 522 17.14 -7.53 -32.80
C THR A 522 15.99 -6.94 -33.60
N ASP A 523 14.78 -7.49 -33.50
CA ASP A 523 13.61 -6.94 -34.17
C ASP A 523 13.35 -5.53 -33.67
N THR A 524 13.09 -4.59 -34.57
CA THR A 524 12.59 -3.28 -34.18
C THR A 524 11.11 -3.39 -33.89
N ILE A 525 10.69 -2.96 -32.70
CA ILE A 525 9.35 -3.10 -32.17
C ILE A 525 8.82 -1.72 -31.84
N THR A 526 7.69 -1.33 -32.43
CA THR A 526 6.98 -0.13 -32.01
C THR A 526 6.19 -0.43 -30.74
N ILE A 527 6.31 0.46 -29.75
CA ILE A 527 5.75 0.25 -28.42
C ILE A 527 5.11 1.53 -27.88
N THR A 528 4.06 1.37 -27.10
CA THR A 528 3.44 2.47 -26.34
C THR A 528 3.41 2.17 -24.86
N GLY A 529 3.49 3.23 -24.07
CA GLY A 529 3.42 3.17 -22.62
C GLY A 529 3.20 4.54 -22.02
N CYS A 530 3.32 4.62 -20.70
CA CYS A 530 3.16 5.86 -19.94
C CYS A 530 4.49 6.65 -19.88
N GLN A 531 4.39 7.98 -19.85
CA GLN A 531 5.52 8.89 -19.64
C GLN A 531 5.09 10.09 -18.82
N ARG A 532 5.91 10.47 -17.85
CA ARG A 532 5.66 11.64 -16.99
C ARG A 532 6.39 12.86 -17.56
N LEU A 533 5.81 13.51 -18.54
CA LEU A 533 6.39 14.75 -19.10
C LEU A 533 6.10 15.94 -18.17
N PRO A 534 7.04 16.83 -17.90
CA PRO A 534 8.42 16.90 -18.42
C PRO A 534 9.48 16.26 -17.51
N ILE A 535 9.11 15.33 -16.65
CA ILE A 535 9.96 14.81 -15.56
C ILE A 535 10.79 13.62 -16.03
N ASP A 536 10.18 12.67 -16.74
CA ASP A 536 10.89 11.50 -17.25
C ASP A 536 11.90 11.88 -18.35
N ASP A 537 13.00 11.15 -18.45
CA ASP A 537 13.96 11.32 -19.52
C ASP A 537 13.32 11.02 -20.88
N ALA A 538 13.87 11.65 -21.91
CA ALA A 538 13.30 11.61 -23.26
C ALA A 538 13.28 10.20 -23.91
N ASP A 539 13.98 9.23 -23.34
CA ASP A 539 14.04 7.84 -23.79
C ASP A 539 13.32 6.87 -22.84
N THR A 540 12.50 7.38 -21.90
CA THR A 540 11.87 6.60 -20.85
C THR A 540 10.38 6.37 -21.13
N LEU A 541 9.93 5.12 -20.99
CA LEU A 541 8.52 4.73 -20.94
C LEU A 541 8.24 3.90 -19.69
N CYS A 542 7.21 4.25 -18.94
CA CYS A 542 6.78 3.55 -17.72
C CYS A 542 7.94 3.24 -16.74
N ALA A 543 8.79 4.24 -16.51
CA ALA A 543 9.98 4.17 -15.65
C ALA A 543 11.12 3.26 -16.17
N TYR A 544 11.04 2.78 -17.38
CA TYR A 544 12.13 2.07 -18.04
C TYR A 544 12.80 2.96 -19.10
N PRO A 545 14.12 3.21 -19.01
CA PRO A 545 14.86 3.98 -20.00
C PRO A 545 15.32 3.10 -21.18
N GLY A 546 15.83 3.74 -22.24
CA GLY A 546 16.50 3.06 -23.35
C GLY A 546 15.59 2.78 -24.54
N PHE A 547 14.49 3.49 -24.65
CA PHE A 547 13.67 3.49 -25.88
C PHE A 547 14.21 4.50 -26.91
N GLU A 548 14.03 4.20 -28.18
CA GLU A 548 14.38 5.09 -29.27
C GLU A 548 13.13 5.78 -29.83
N ASN A 549 13.31 6.96 -30.44
CA ASN A 549 12.24 7.71 -31.09
C ASN A 549 11.01 7.96 -30.23
N VAL A 550 11.21 8.16 -28.92
CA VAL A 550 10.11 8.42 -28.00
C VAL A 550 9.47 9.78 -28.29
N SER A 551 8.16 9.78 -28.40
CA SER A 551 7.36 10.98 -28.63
C SER A 551 6.03 10.88 -27.89
N ALA A 552 5.59 12.01 -27.31
CA ALA A 552 4.27 12.12 -26.74
C ALA A 552 3.20 11.83 -27.80
N TYR A 553 2.17 11.11 -27.41
CA TYR A 553 1.08 10.76 -28.31
C TYR A 553 0.07 11.90 -28.40
N THR A 554 -0.05 12.48 -29.62
CA THR A 554 -1.11 13.43 -29.93
C THR A 554 -2.37 12.67 -30.32
N ALA A 555 -3.38 12.72 -29.46
CA ALA A 555 -4.63 12.02 -29.72
C ALA A 555 -5.49 12.72 -30.76
N PRO A 556 -5.94 12.03 -31.81
CA PRO A 556 -6.77 12.63 -32.87
C PRO A 556 -8.08 13.24 -32.32
N PHE A 557 -8.65 12.67 -31.28
CA PHE A 557 -9.90 13.14 -30.69
C PHE A 557 -9.72 14.41 -29.84
N LEU A 558 -8.51 14.68 -29.31
CA LEU A 558 -8.18 15.90 -28.58
C LEU A 558 -7.54 16.96 -29.47
N GLY A 559 -6.74 16.56 -30.43
CA GLY A 559 -5.85 17.42 -31.20
C GLY A 559 -4.62 17.92 -30.43
N GLU A 560 -4.35 17.33 -29.27
CA GLU A 560 -3.21 17.63 -28.39
C GLU A 560 -2.71 16.34 -27.72
N GLU A 561 -1.67 16.45 -26.89
CA GLU A 561 -1.12 15.34 -26.16
C GLU A 561 -2.12 14.79 -25.13
N ALA A 562 -2.33 13.47 -25.14
CA ALA A 562 -3.28 12.81 -24.27
C ALA A 562 -2.63 12.29 -22.99
N THR A 563 -3.35 12.41 -21.88
CA THR A 563 -3.06 11.68 -20.67
C THR A 563 -3.72 10.30 -20.67
N THR A 564 -3.28 9.44 -19.75
CA THR A 564 -3.92 8.14 -19.54
C THR A 564 -5.40 8.26 -19.20
N LEU A 565 -5.78 9.28 -18.43
CA LEU A 565 -7.18 9.55 -18.10
C LEU A 565 -8.00 9.98 -19.33
N ASP A 566 -7.47 10.88 -20.16
CA ASP A 566 -8.17 11.36 -21.35
C ASP A 566 -8.49 10.20 -22.30
N LEU A 567 -7.53 9.32 -22.54
CA LEU A 567 -7.75 8.15 -23.38
C LEU A 567 -8.74 7.16 -22.74
N PHE A 568 -8.65 6.93 -21.43
CA PHE A 568 -9.57 6.02 -20.75
C PHE A 568 -11.03 6.52 -20.84
N VAL A 569 -11.25 7.79 -20.58
CA VAL A 569 -12.59 8.41 -20.72
C VAL A 569 -13.08 8.35 -22.17
N HIS A 570 -12.20 8.67 -23.13
CA HIS A 570 -12.54 8.59 -24.56
C HIS A 570 -12.96 7.18 -24.97
N MET A 571 -12.17 6.20 -24.61
CA MET A 571 -12.40 4.79 -24.92
C MET A 571 -13.76 4.30 -24.37
N LEU A 572 -14.09 4.69 -23.15
CA LEU A 572 -15.37 4.31 -22.53
C LEU A 572 -16.56 5.01 -23.18
N GLY A 573 -16.39 6.22 -23.68
CA GLY A 573 -17.45 6.96 -24.38
C GLY A 573 -17.78 6.40 -25.76
N GLU A 574 -16.78 5.76 -26.43
CA GLU A 574 -16.98 5.18 -27.76
C GLU A 574 -17.30 3.69 -27.73
N ASP A 575 -16.70 2.96 -26.82
CA ASP A 575 -16.79 1.52 -26.70
C ASP A 575 -17.13 1.09 -25.28
N THR A 576 -18.08 0.21 -25.12
CA THR A 576 -18.28 -0.48 -23.85
C THR A 576 -17.15 -1.49 -23.61
N LEU A 577 -16.52 -1.40 -22.46
CA LEU A 577 -15.65 -2.47 -21.99
C LEU A 577 -16.49 -3.70 -21.68
N ASN A 578 -16.15 -4.83 -22.24
CA ASN A 578 -16.88 -6.08 -21.98
C ASN A 578 -15.91 -7.23 -21.75
N GLY A 579 -16.41 -8.27 -21.12
CA GLY A 579 -15.58 -9.39 -20.67
C GLY A 579 -14.76 -10.05 -21.77
N ASN A 580 -15.38 -10.21 -22.92
CA ASN A 580 -14.67 -10.83 -24.02
C ASN A 580 -13.49 -10.01 -24.50
N ARG A 581 -13.57 -8.70 -24.31
CA ARG A 581 -12.54 -7.85 -24.78
C ARG A 581 -11.43 -7.63 -23.78
N VAL A 582 -11.81 -7.44 -22.57
CA VAL A 582 -10.84 -7.21 -21.51
C VAL A 582 -10.08 -8.47 -21.18
N SER A 583 -10.74 -9.57 -21.33
CA SER A 583 -10.11 -10.80 -20.99
C SER A 583 -9.07 -11.30 -21.94
N MET A 584 -8.58 -10.54 -22.90
CA MET A 584 -7.86 -10.91 -23.67
C MET A 584 -6.93 -10.86 -24.18
N THR A 585 -6.33 -10.34 -23.96
CA THR A 585 -5.15 -10.39 -24.64
C THR A 585 -5.08 -11.64 -25.30
N ASP A 586 -5.94 -11.69 -26.04
CA ASP A 586 -5.91 -12.61 -26.92
C ASP A 586 -5.44 -13.87 -26.72
N THR A 587 -4.98 -14.01 -25.84
CA THR A 587 -4.52 -15.11 -25.45
C THR A 587 -5.53 -15.98 -24.99
N SER A 588 -6.54 -15.74 -25.46
CA SER A 588 -7.37 -16.66 -25.11
C SER A 588 -7.68 -16.87 -23.78
N ASN A 589 -7.42 -16.02 -23.26
CA ASN A 589 -7.25 -16.03 -22.15
C ASN A 589 -8.40 -15.67 -21.47
N THR A 590 -8.79 -16.51 -20.87
CA THR A 590 -9.43 -16.37 -19.66
C THR A 590 -8.55 -15.54 -18.85
N PRO A 591 -9.04 -14.50 -18.34
CA PRO A 591 -8.39 -13.88 -17.23
C PRO A 591 -8.20 -14.96 -16.20
N MET A 592 -7.12 -14.94 -15.55
CA MET A 592 -6.85 -15.76 -14.40
C MET A 592 -7.77 -15.43 -13.25
N TRP A 593 -8.88 -15.02 -13.55
CA TRP A 593 -9.93 -14.61 -12.70
C TRP A 593 -11.00 -15.70 -12.58
N PRO A 594 -11.43 -15.91 -11.41
CA PRO A 594 -10.91 -15.43 -10.19
C PRO A 594 -9.73 -16.28 -9.79
N ALA A 595 -8.61 -15.67 -9.82
CA ALA A 595 -7.60 -16.28 -9.05
C ALA A 595 -7.93 -16.05 -7.62
N THR A 596 -7.98 -16.79 -6.97
CA THR A 596 -8.54 -17.01 -5.85
C THR A 596 -7.93 -16.53 -4.58
N GLU A 597 -6.68 -16.29 -4.52
CA GLU A 597 -6.02 -16.03 -3.28
C GLU A 597 -5.16 -14.82 -3.26
N PHE A 598 -5.45 -13.87 -4.07
CA PHE A 598 -4.62 -12.73 -4.23
C PHE A 598 -4.58 -11.78 -3.05
N ILE A 599 -5.33 -11.99 -2.04
CA ILE A 599 -5.24 -11.24 -0.79
C ILE A 599 -5.09 -12.14 0.41
N GLN A 600 -4.81 -13.42 0.20
CA GLN A 600 -4.66 -14.34 1.31
C GLN A 600 -3.23 -14.67 1.57
N PRO A 601 -2.80 -14.58 2.82
CA PRO A 601 -1.59 -15.25 3.23
C PRO A 601 -1.82 -16.76 3.23
N ILE A 602 -0.86 -17.48 2.71
CA ILE A 602 -0.80 -18.91 2.85
C ILE A 602 0.22 -19.18 3.94
N ASP A 603 -0.21 -19.86 4.98
CA ASP A 603 0.61 -20.08 6.18
C ASP A 603 1.25 -18.80 6.74
N GLY A 604 0.52 -17.69 6.65
CA GLY A 604 0.99 -16.40 7.10
C GLY A 604 1.88 -15.65 6.11
N VAL A 605 1.98 -16.13 4.89
CA VAL A 605 2.70 -15.49 3.80
C VAL A 605 1.68 -15.06 2.75
N GLY A 606 1.70 -13.81 2.37
CA GLY A 606 0.76 -13.27 1.40
C GLY A 606 0.98 -13.78 -0.02
N PRO A 607 -0.01 -13.59 -0.90
CA PRO A 607 0.13 -13.91 -2.31
C PRO A 607 1.30 -13.16 -2.93
N GLY A 608 2.03 -13.83 -3.79
CA GLY A 608 3.21 -13.27 -4.42
C GLY A 608 4.44 -13.19 -3.51
N ALA A 609 4.29 -13.47 -2.22
CA ALA A 609 5.43 -13.58 -1.35
C ALA A 609 6.24 -14.82 -1.72
N PRO A 610 7.55 -14.68 -1.86
CA PRO A 610 8.39 -15.86 -1.79
C PRO A 610 8.25 -16.47 -0.41
N ALA A 611 8.13 -17.75 -0.35
CA ALA A 611 8.06 -18.43 0.92
C ALA A 611 9.37 -18.30 1.66
N HIS A 612 9.24 -18.07 2.92
CA HIS A 612 10.36 -17.81 3.77
C HIS A 612 10.56 -18.86 4.85
N ASP A 613 9.69 -19.82 4.90
CA ASP A 613 9.69 -20.90 5.91
C ASP A 613 10.11 -22.26 5.34
N GLY A 614 10.58 -22.27 4.10
CA GLY A 614 10.88 -23.49 3.37
C GLY A 614 9.72 -24.06 2.57
N ASN A 615 8.56 -23.41 2.67
CA ASN A 615 7.42 -23.70 1.81
C ASN A 615 7.21 -22.49 0.92
N ASP A 616 7.71 -22.55 -0.29
CA ASP A 616 7.45 -21.50 -1.25
C ASP A 616 6.00 -21.55 -1.67
N CYS A 617 5.21 -20.69 -1.05
CA CYS A 617 3.85 -20.44 -1.47
C CYS A 617 3.89 -19.31 -2.48
N GLY A 618 3.78 -19.69 -3.72
CA GLY A 618 3.62 -18.76 -4.82
C GLY A 618 2.23 -18.15 -4.80
N TYR A 619 2.07 -17.20 -5.65
CA TYR A 619 0.78 -16.63 -5.96
C TYR A 619 -0.21 -17.76 -6.30
N PHE A 620 -1.45 -17.62 -5.97
CA PHE A 620 -2.50 -18.65 -6.16
C PHE A 620 -2.44 -19.88 -5.23
N GLY A 621 -1.82 -19.80 -4.08
CA GLY A 621 -1.84 -20.92 -3.16
C GLY A 621 -0.91 -22.07 -3.52
N PHE A 622 -0.04 -21.90 -4.49
CA PHE A 622 0.95 -22.91 -4.82
C PHE A 622 2.16 -22.80 -3.89
N CYS A 623 2.19 -23.67 -2.91
CA CYS A 623 3.37 -23.82 -2.06
C CYS A 623 4.39 -24.71 -2.76
N THR A 624 5.60 -24.20 -2.93
CA THR A 624 6.71 -25.02 -3.34
C THR A 624 7.65 -25.20 -2.17
N ASN A 625 7.81 -26.40 -1.76
CA ASN A 625 8.96 -26.78 -0.96
C ASN A 625 10.19 -26.72 -1.87
N PRO A 626 11.29 -26.03 -1.50
CA PRO A 626 12.54 -26.07 -2.25
C PRO A 626 13.06 -27.50 -2.50
N ASP A 627 12.68 -28.46 -1.65
CA ASP A 627 12.99 -29.86 -1.80
C ASP A 627 11.95 -30.63 -2.63
N ASP A 628 10.80 -30.03 -2.94
CA ASP A 628 9.77 -30.65 -3.78
C ASP A 628 9.90 -30.18 -5.22
N THR A 629 10.78 -30.81 -5.95
CA THR A 629 10.96 -30.60 -7.39
C THR A 629 9.80 -31.13 -8.23
N SER A 630 8.72 -31.65 -7.61
CA SER A 630 7.61 -32.30 -8.31
C SER A 630 6.49 -31.35 -8.75
N GLY A 631 6.47 -30.09 -8.29
CA GLY A 631 5.35 -29.16 -8.46
C GLY A 631 5.46 -28.14 -9.58
N PHE A 632 6.65 -27.77 -10.03
CA PHE A 632 6.83 -26.73 -11.05
C PHE A 632 7.43 -27.27 -12.33
N GLY A 633 6.71 -28.05 -13.02
CA GLY A 633 6.95 -28.28 -14.43
C GLY A 633 6.30 -27.18 -15.26
N GLY A 634 7.05 -26.14 -15.57
CA GLY A 634 6.72 -25.17 -16.61
C GLY A 634 5.28 -24.64 -16.57
N PHE A 635 5.02 -23.70 -15.69
CA PHE A 635 3.79 -22.93 -15.81
C PHE A 635 3.94 -21.91 -16.91
N SER A 636 3.12 -22.04 -17.93
CA SER A 636 2.90 -21.00 -18.92
C SER A 636 1.84 -20.08 -18.34
N ILE A 637 2.16 -18.83 -18.13
CA ILE A 637 1.24 -17.87 -17.53
C ILE A 637 0.55 -17.04 -18.60
N PHE A 638 1.14 -16.97 -19.75
CA PHE A 638 0.53 -16.33 -20.90
C PHE A 638 0.38 -17.36 -22.02
N GLY A 639 -0.66 -17.36 -22.69
CA GLY A 639 -0.86 -18.35 -23.73
C GLY A 639 -1.59 -19.58 -23.27
N PHE A 640 -2.40 -19.38 -22.46
CA PHE A 640 -3.19 -20.36 -21.90
C PHE A 640 -4.16 -21.00 -22.78
N GLY A 641 -3.83 -21.46 -23.75
CA GLY A 641 -4.63 -22.43 -24.45
C GLY A 641 -4.65 -23.75 -23.68
N MET A 642 -5.47 -23.87 -22.66
CA MET A 642 -6.17 -25.13 -22.33
C MET A 642 -7.13 -24.91 -21.20
#